data_d1fa281edbf88f63d4d10b01466e8285
#
_entry.id   d1fa281edbf88f63d4d10b01466e8285
#
_cell.length_a   1.000
_cell.length_b   1.000
_cell.length_c   1.000
_cell.angle_alpha   90.00
_cell.angle_beta   90.00
_cell.angle_gamma   90.00
#
_symmetry.space_group_name_H-M   'P 1'
#
loop_
_entity.id
_entity.type
_entity.pdbx_description
1 polymer ?
#
loop_
_entity_poly.entity_id
_entity_poly.type
_entity_poly.pdbx_seq_one_letter_code
_entity_poly.pdbx_strand_id
1 'polypeptide(L)'
;MKGGFNLSDWALRHQSLVWYLMAVSLVMGVFSHLNLGREEDPSFAIKTMVIQTRWPGATVDDTLEQVTDRIEKKLEELDSLDYVKSYTRPGESTVFVYLKDTTKAGDIPDIWYQVRKKISDIQGEFPQGIQGPGFNDEFGDVFGSVYAFTADGLDFRQLRDYVEKVRLDIRSVKDLGKVQMIGAQNEVIYLNFSTRKLAALGLDQRQVVQSLQAQNAVTPSGVVEAGPERISVRTSGNFRSEKDLQAVNLRVNDRFYRLSDLASISRDFVDPPTSLFRYKGEPAIGLAVAMKEGGNILEFGEALNARMQEITGELPVGVGVHQVSNQAQVVKKAVGGFTRALFEAVVIVLIVSFVSLGLRAGLVVACSIPLVLAMVFVFMEYTDITMQRVSLGALIIALGLLVDDAMITVEMMITRLELGDSLHDSATYAYTSTAFPMLTGTLVTVAGFVPIGLNASSAGEYTFTLFAVIAVALLLSWIVAVLFAPVIAVHILPKTLKHKSEQKKGRIAERFDSLLHLAMRRRWTTIFLTALLFGVSLFLMKFVQHQFFPSSDRPELLVDLNLPQNSSIHETRAVMDRLEATLKDDEDIDHWSAYVGEGAIRFYLPLDQQLQNNFYGQLVIVTKDLEARERVAARLRDRLRKDYVGISTYVQPLEMGPPVGRPIQYRVSGPQIDKVREYAMGLAGVLDGNPNIGDIVYDWNEPGKMLKIDIAQDKARQLGLSSEDVAQIMNSVVTGSAVTQVRDDIYLVNVIGRAEDSERGSLETLESLQIVTPSGTSIPLKAFAKVSYELEQPLVWRRDRKPTITVKASLRGEIQPTDLVARLAPEVKRFADGLPANYRIEVGGTVEESGKAEGPIAKVVPLMLFLMATFLMIQLQSVQKLFLVASVAPLGLIGVVAALLPTGTPMGFVAILGILALIGIIIRNSVILVTQIDAFEKDGKTPWEAVLEATHHRTRPILLTAAAASLGMIPIAREVFWGPMAYAMIGGIVAATLLTLIFLPALYVAWYRIPEPGR
;
A
#
# COMPACT_ATOMS: atom_id res chain seq x y z
N MET A 1 -24.99 -47.90 7.34
CA MET A 1 -23.64 -48.21 6.85
C MET A 1 -22.84 -48.86 7.99
N LYS A 2 -22.72 -50.18 7.95
CA LYS A 2 -21.89 -50.94 8.91
C LYS A 2 -20.46 -50.92 8.39
N GLY A 3 -19.52 -50.27 9.13
CA GLY A 3 -18.10 -50.48 8.92
C GLY A 3 -17.23 -49.24 8.57
N GLY A 4 -17.71 -47.98 8.69
CA GLY A 4 -16.86 -46.80 8.50
C GLY A 4 -15.99 -46.54 9.73
N PHE A 5 -14.75 -46.12 9.53
CA PHE A 5 -13.85 -45.68 10.60
C PHE A 5 -14.44 -44.47 11.35
N ASN A 6 -14.64 -44.58 12.68
CA ASN A 6 -15.20 -43.52 13.50
C ASN A 6 -14.09 -42.86 14.32
N LEU A 7 -13.75 -41.60 13.98
CA LEU A 7 -12.66 -40.85 14.63
C LEU A 7 -12.95 -40.59 16.11
N SER A 8 -14.21 -40.33 16.48
CA SER A 8 -14.56 -40.12 17.89
C SER A 8 -14.45 -41.40 18.74
N ASP A 9 -14.85 -42.55 18.19
CA ASP A 9 -14.65 -43.86 18.84
C ASP A 9 -13.15 -44.17 18.98
N TRP A 10 -12.39 -43.93 17.91
CA TRP A 10 -10.94 -44.09 17.96
C TRP A 10 -10.30 -43.20 19.03
N ALA A 11 -10.69 -41.91 19.11
CA ALA A 11 -10.20 -40.96 20.10
C ALA A 11 -10.53 -41.39 21.55
N LEU A 12 -11.75 -41.89 21.76
CA LEU A 12 -12.18 -42.38 23.05
C LEU A 12 -11.45 -43.67 23.50
N ARG A 13 -11.00 -44.49 22.56
CA ARG A 13 -10.18 -45.68 22.84
C ARG A 13 -8.72 -45.31 23.10
N HIS A 14 -8.24 -44.19 22.57
CA HIS A 14 -6.83 -43.74 22.68
C HIS A 14 -6.71 -42.43 23.45
N GLN A 15 -7.49 -42.27 24.53
CA GLN A 15 -7.56 -40.97 25.27
C GLN A 15 -6.22 -40.42 25.68
N SER A 16 -5.28 -41.25 26.16
CA SER A 16 -3.94 -40.77 26.56
C SER A 16 -3.17 -40.11 25.40
N LEU A 17 -3.26 -40.70 24.21
CA LEU A 17 -2.66 -40.12 22.99
C LEU A 17 -3.31 -38.79 22.61
N VAL A 18 -4.65 -38.74 22.70
CA VAL A 18 -5.41 -37.52 22.37
C VAL A 18 -5.09 -36.39 23.37
N TRP A 19 -5.00 -36.68 24.66
CA TRP A 19 -4.56 -35.70 25.69
C TRP A 19 -3.12 -35.23 25.43
N TYR A 20 -2.22 -36.16 25.06
CA TYR A 20 -0.85 -35.80 24.69
C TYR A 20 -0.84 -34.86 23.45
N LEU A 21 -1.58 -35.16 22.39
CA LEU A 21 -1.68 -34.32 21.21
C LEU A 21 -2.25 -32.94 21.53
N MET A 22 -3.27 -32.83 22.40
CA MET A 22 -3.82 -31.56 22.85
C MET A 22 -2.76 -30.73 23.58
N ALA A 23 -2.03 -31.37 24.50
CA ALA A 23 -0.98 -30.69 25.27
C ALA A 23 0.16 -30.21 24.38
N VAL A 24 0.61 -31.04 23.43
CA VAL A 24 1.64 -30.67 22.44
C VAL A 24 1.17 -29.50 21.58
N SER A 25 -0.06 -29.56 21.07
CA SER A 25 -0.62 -28.49 20.24
C SER A 25 -0.69 -27.16 20.99
N LEU A 26 -1.07 -27.18 22.27
CA LEU A 26 -1.10 -25.96 23.08
C LEU A 26 0.31 -25.41 23.35
N VAL A 27 1.27 -26.26 23.71
CA VAL A 27 2.65 -25.84 23.98
C VAL A 27 3.29 -25.27 22.70
N MET A 28 3.16 -26.01 21.59
CA MET A 28 3.67 -25.54 20.30
C MET A 28 2.99 -24.23 19.88
N GLY A 29 1.66 -24.13 20.04
CA GLY A 29 0.92 -22.92 19.69
C GLY A 29 1.34 -21.69 20.47
N VAL A 30 1.62 -21.86 21.80
CA VAL A 30 2.18 -20.75 22.62
C VAL A 30 3.59 -20.39 22.13
N PHE A 31 4.44 -21.36 21.84
CA PHE A 31 5.78 -21.14 21.31
C PHE A 31 5.72 -20.41 19.95
N SER A 32 4.89 -20.89 19.05
CA SER A 32 4.66 -20.26 17.73
C SER A 32 4.15 -18.83 17.88
N HIS A 33 3.18 -18.58 18.77
CA HIS A 33 2.67 -17.22 19.01
C HIS A 33 3.76 -16.25 19.48
N LEU A 34 4.73 -16.72 20.27
CA LEU A 34 5.85 -15.89 20.75
C LEU A 34 6.86 -15.60 19.63
N ASN A 35 7.06 -16.56 18.70
CA ASN A 35 8.04 -16.45 17.63
C ASN A 35 7.50 -15.79 16.36
N LEU A 36 6.17 -15.72 16.19
CA LEU A 36 5.56 -15.10 15.01
C LEU A 36 6.04 -13.67 14.81
N GLY A 37 6.46 -13.37 13.57
CA GLY A 37 6.75 -12.01 13.12
C GLY A 37 5.54 -11.09 13.30
N ARG A 38 5.79 -9.81 13.52
CA ARG A 38 4.74 -8.80 13.73
C ARG A 38 4.96 -7.65 12.80
N GLU A 39 3.91 -7.30 12.06
CA GLU A 39 3.87 -6.23 11.06
C GLU A 39 2.59 -5.41 11.21
N GLU A 40 2.54 -4.23 10.61
CA GLU A 40 1.32 -3.41 10.58
C GLU A 40 0.30 -4.01 9.61
N ASP A 41 0.72 -4.17 8.37
CA ASP A 41 -0.07 -4.69 7.26
C ASP A 41 0.68 -5.83 6.56
N PRO A 42 -0.02 -6.72 5.84
CA PRO A 42 0.64 -7.74 5.03
C PRO A 42 1.53 -7.08 3.99
N SER A 43 2.71 -7.62 3.79
CA SER A 43 3.57 -7.21 2.69
C SER A 43 2.92 -7.60 1.35
N PHE A 44 2.98 -6.71 0.39
CA PHE A 44 2.70 -7.00 -1.02
C PHE A 44 3.83 -6.47 -1.88
N ALA A 45 4.12 -7.15 -2.98
CA ALA A 45 5.21 -6.76 -3.84
C ALA A 45 4.87 -5.49 -4.64
N ILE A 46 5.73 -4.47 -4.54
CA ILE A 46 5.68 -3.31 -5.42
C ILE A 46 6.33 -3.71 -6.75
N LYS A 47 5.49 -3.88 -7.77
CA LYS A 47 5.85 -4.42 -9.09
C LYS A 47 6.32 -3.30 -10.03
N THR A 48 7.17 -2.39 -9.51
CA THR A 48 7.63 -1.20 -10.23
C THR A 48 9.15 -1.10 -10.17
N MET A 49 9.80 -0.96 -11.33
CA MET A 49 11.19 -0.57 -11.46
C MET A 49 11.29 0.81 -12.07
N VAL A 50 12.26 1.63 -11.63
CA VAL A 50 12.56 2.94 -12.21
C VAL A 50 13.89 2.89 -12.95
N ILE A 51 13.89 3.35 -14.20
CA ILE A 51 15.09 3.44 -15.06
C ILE A 51 15.34 4.92 -15.33
N GLN A 52 16.52 5.41 -14.95
CA GLN A 52 16.93 6.79 -15.17
C GLN A 52 18.13 6.87 -16.10
N THR A 53 18.03 7.73 -17.09
CA THR A 53 19.10 7.96 -18.08
C THR A 53 19.29 9.46 -18.27
N ARG A 54 20.53 9.92 -18.30
CA ARG A 54 20.87 11.33 -18.50
C ARG A 54 21.63 11.53 -19.80
N TRP A 55 21.25 12.55 -20.53
CA TRP A 55 21.92 13.01 -21.74
C TRP A 55 22.14 14.53 -21.67
N PRO A 56 23.17 14.99 -20.94
CA PRO A 56 23.36 16.40 -20.69
C PRO A 56 23.43 17.22 -21.98
N GLY A 57 22.68 18.32 -22.02
CA GLY A 57 22.60 19.23 -23.18
C GLY A 57 21.53 18.87 -24.23
N ALA A 58 20.89 17.72 -24.14
CA ALA A 58 19.81 17.38 -25.06
C ALA A 58 18.50 18.12 -24.71
N THR A 59 17.71 18.44 -25.73
CA THR A 59 16.37 18.98 -25.56
C THR A 59 15.40 17.91 -25.02
N VAL A 60 14.19 18.33 -24.66
CA VAL A 60 13.12 17.38 -24.29
C VAL A 60 12.82 16.42 -25.44
N ASP A 61 12.67 16.98 -26.66
CA ASP A 61 12.32 16.20 -27.85
C ASP A 61 13.44 15.21 -28.22
N ASP A 62 14.70 15.65 -28.22
CA ASP A 62 15.85 14.75 -28.45
C ASP A 62 15.90 13.61 -27.45
N THR A 63 15.74 13.94 -26.16
CA THR A 63 15.75 12.94 -25.07
C THR A 63 14.57 11.99 -25.20
N LEU A 64 13.40 12.52 -25.55
CA LEU A 64 12.19 11.75 -25.74
C LEU A 64 12.31 10.74 -26.87
N GLU A 65 12.78 11.20 -28.05
CA GLU A 65 12.84 10.38 -29.26
C GLU A 65 14.03 9.40 -29.29
N GLN A 66 15.20 9.85 -28.81
CA GLN A 66 16.44 9.09 -28.94
C GLN A 66 16.76 8.22 -27.71
N VAL A 67 16.20 8.52 -26.55
CA VAL A 67 16.46 7.79 -25.31
C VAL A 67 15.19 7.13 -24.77
N THR A 68 14.18 7.93 -24.43
CA THR A 68 12.96 7.43 -23.78
C THR A 68 12.21 6.45 -24.65
N ASP A 69 11.97 6.81 -25.92
CA ASP A 69 11.23 5.96 -26.87
C ASP A 69 11.93 4.62 -27.14
N ARG A 70 13.26 4.60 -27.22
CA ARG A 70 14.03 3.36 -27.41
C ARG A 70 13.91 2.44 -26.21
N ILE A 71 13.99 2.99 -25.00
CA ILE A 71 13.81 2.23 -23.76
C ILE A 71 12.39 1.67 -23.69
N GLU A 72 11.37 2.50 -23.89
CA GLU A 72 9.97 2.07 -23.87
C GLU A 72 9.68 0.98 -24.89
N LYS A 73 10.15 1.16 -26.14
CA LYS A 73 9.99 0.18 -27.23
C LYS A 73 10.63 -1.17 -26.87
N LYS A 74 11.80 -1.17 -26.24
CA LYS A 74 12.48 -2.41 -25.82
C LYS A 74 11.76 -3.11 -24.68
N LEU A 75 11.13 -2.36 -23.81
CA LEU A 75 10.35 -2.90 -22.67
C LEU A 75 9.03 -3.54 -23.12
N GLU A 76 8.44 -3.11 -24.25
CA GLU A 76 7.24 -3.76 -24.82
C GLU A 76 7.43 -5.25 -25.14
N GLU A 77 8.70 -5.72 -25.24
CA GLU A 77 9.02 -7.14 -25.46
C GLU A 77 8.90 -8.01 -24.18
N LEU A 78 8.55 -7.44 -23.06
CA LEU A 78 8.39 -8.16 -21.78
C LEU A 78 6.99 -8.75 -21.65
N ASP A 79 6.87 -10.07 -21.56
CA ASP A 79 5.59 -10.77 -21.39
C ASP A 79 4.84 -10.36 -20.13
N SER A 80 5.58 -10.04 -19.07
CA SER A 80 5.05 -9.66 -17.76
C SER A 80 4.72 -8.16 -17.64
N LEU A 81 4.92 -7.38 -18.69
CA LEU A 81 4.64 -5.95 -18.69
C LEU A 81 3.13 -5.69 -18.62
N ASP A 82 2.69 -4.83 -17.72
CA ASP A 82 1.35 -4.24 -17.72
C ASP A 82 1.34 -2.99 -18.59
N TYR A 83 2.12 -1.99 -18.20
CA TYR A 83 2.33 -0.76 -18.98
C TYR A 83 3.66 -0.11 -18.63
N VAL A 84 4.11 0.79 -19.52
CA VAL A 84 5.23 1.68 -19.29
C VAL A 84 4.72 3.10 -19.09
N LYS A 85 5.20 3.76 -18.05
CA LYS A 85 4.96 5.20 -17.82
C LYS A 85 6.31 5.90 -17.80
N SER A 86 6.44 7.03 -18.45
CA SER A 86 7.69 7.78 -18.45
C SER A 86 7.45 9.27 -18.33
N TYR A 87 8.45 9.98 -17.83
CA TYR A 87 8.54 11.41 -18.04
C TYR A 87 9.93 11.78 -18.56
N THR A 88 9.95 12.75 -19.43
CA THR A 88 11.17 13.26 -20.06
C THR A 88 11.31 14.74 -19.78
N ARG A 89 12.48 15.15 -19.32
CA ARG A 89 12.93 16.54 -19.14
C ARG A 89 14.10 16.83 -20.05
N PRO A 90 14.53 18.11 -20.19
CA PRO A 90 15.75 18.40 -20.92
C PRO A 90 16.94 17.59 -20.39
N GLY A 91 17.47 16.69 -21.24
CA GLY A 91 18.61 15.84 -20.88
C GLY A 91 18.37 14.76 -19.82
N GLU A 92 17.11 14.46 -19.43
CA GLU A 92 16.80 13.41 -18.44
C GLU A 92 15.57 12.59 -18.86
N SER A 93 15.72 11.28 -18.88
CA SER A 93 14.65 10.31 -19.12
C SER A 93 14.44 9.46 -17.87
N THR A 94 13.22 9.42 -17.36
CA THR A 94 12.81 8.52 -16.26
C THR A 94 11.68 7.64 -16.73
N VAL A 95 11.89 6.33 -16.72
CA VAL A 95 10.94 5.32 -17.18
C VAL A 95 10.55 4.41 -16.02
N PHE A 96 9.24 4.29 -15.76
CA PHE A 96 8.66 3.38 -14.80
C PHE A 96 8.15 2.14 -15.53
N VAL A 97 8.60 0.99 -15.12
CA VAL A 97 8.19 -0.32 -15.63
C VAL A 97 7.21 -0.92 -14.66
N TYR A 98 5.95 -1.06 -15.06
CA TYR A 98 4.91 -1.69 -14.24
C TYR A 98 4.65 -3.10 -14.74
N LEU A 99 4.77 -4.09 -13.86
CA LEU A 99 4.45 -5.47 -14.17
C LEU A 99 2.96 -5.77 -13.92
N LYS A 100 2.43 -6.76 -14.62
CA LYS A 100 1.07 -7.25 -14.41
C LYS A 100 0.83 -7.65 -12.96
N ASP A 101 -0.34 -7.35 -12.44
CA ASP A 101 -0.74 -7.73 -11.08
C ASP A 101 -0.67 -9.24 -10.83
N THR A 102 -0.87 -10.04 -11.88
CA THR A 102 -0.76 -11.51 -11.83
C THR A 102 0.65 -12.03 -11.64
N THR A 103 1.68 -11.18 -11.74
CA THR A 103 3.09 -11.58 -11.55
C THR A 103 3.33 -11.95 -10.10
N LYS A 104 3.89 -13.12 -9.84
CA LYS A 104 4.21 -13.59 -8.50
C LYS A 104 5.42 -12.87 -7.93
N ALA A 105 5.40 -12.57 -6.64
CA ALA A 105 6.52 -11.90 -5.95
C ALA A 105 7.87 -12.61 -6.17
N GLY A 106 7.89 -13.94 -6.14
CA GLY A 106 9.11 -14.73 -6.36
C GLY A 106 9.72 -14.63 -7.76
N ASP A 107 8.93 -14.26 -8.77
CA ASP A 107 9.41 -14.15 -10.17
C ASP A 107 9.95 -12.74 -10.47
N ILE A 108 9.67 -11.75 -9.63
CA ILE A 108 10.02 -10.34 -9.85
C ILE A 108 11.52 -10.11 -10.02
N PRO A 109 12.42 -10.67 -9.17
CA PRO A 109 13.86 -10.48 -9.33
C PRO A 109 14.40 -10.95 -10.70
N ASP A 110 13.91 -12.09 -11.19
CA ASP A 110 14.30 -12.62 -12.50
C ASP A 110 13.79 -11.73 -13.65
N ILE A 111 12.60 -11.14 -13.50
CA ILE A 111 12.05 -10.21 -14.48
C ILE A 111 12.87 -8.91 -14.47
N TRP A 112 13.26 -8.39 -13.30
CA TRP A 112 14.15 -7.22 -13.22
C TRP A 112 15.52 -7.48 -13.84
N TYR A 113 16.04 -8.69 -13.70
CA TYR A 113 17.26 -9.09 -14.43
C TYR A 113 17.05 -9.07 -15.95
N GLN A 114 15.90 -9.57 -16.44
CA GLN A 114 15.55 -9.51 -17.87
C GLN A 114 15.44 -8.07 -18.37
N VAL A 115 14.84 -7.16 -17.57
CA VAL A 115 14.77 -5.72 -17.90
C VAL A 115 16.17 -5.14 -18.08
N ARG A 116 17.06 -5.38 -17.11
CA ARG A 116 18.46 -4.93 -17.19
C ARG A 116 19.17 -5.45 -18.44
N LYS A 117 19.00 -6.73 -18.73
CA LYS A 117 19.60 -7.37 -19.92
C LYS A 117 19.07 -6.75 -21.20
N LYS A 118 17.74 -6.62 -21.35
CA LYS A 118 17.12 -6.04 -22.56
C LYS A 118 17.58 -4.60 -22.82
N ILE A 119 17.68 -3.79 -21.78
CA ILE A 119 18.16 -2.42 -21.90
C ILE A 119 19.66 -2.36 -22.18
N SER A 120 20.46 -3.27 -21.63
CA SER A 120 21.88 -3.38 -21.94
C SER A 120 22.11 -3.78 -23.40
N ASP A 121 21.26 -4.62 -23.98
CA ASP A 121 21.35 -5.05 -25.38
C ASP A 121 21.22 -3.87 -26.37
N ILE A 122 20.49 -2.81 -26.03
CA ILE A 122 20.33 -1.60 -26.86
C ILE A 122 21.27 -0.46 -26.47
N GLN A 123 22.17 -0.65 -25.51
CA GLN A 123 23.06 0.41 -25.03
C GLN A 123 23.93 1.00 -26.15
N GLY A 124 24.32 0.21 -27.13
CA GLY A 124 25.07 0.65 -28.32
C GLY A 124 24.26 1.50 -29.30
N GLU A 125 22.93 1.55 -29.17
CA GLU A 125 22.06 2.36 -30.02
C GLU A 125 21.83 3.78 -29.46
N PHE A 126 22.24 4.03 -28.23
CA PHE A 126 22.08 5.33 -27.63
C PHE A 126 23.06 6.36 -28.21
N PRO A 127 22.67 7.65 -28.23
CA PRO A 127 23.58 8.73 -28.60
C PRO A 127 24.84 8.78 -27.71
N GLN A 128 25.92 9.36 -28.23
CA GLN A 128 27.13 9.58 -27.46
C GLN A 128 26.90 10.58 -26.31
N GLY A 129 27.64 10.40 -25.22
CA GLY A 129 27.56 11.27 -24.05
C GLY A 129 26.45 10.93 -23.05
N ILE A 130 25.72 9.83 -23.27
CA ILE A 130 24.73 9.34 -22.31
C ILE A 130 25.39 8.81 -21.04
N GLN A 131 24.79 9.15 -19.90
CA GLN A 131 25.13 8.66 -18.57
C GLN A 131 24.01 7.73 -18.07
N GLY A 132 24.37 6.51 -17.73
CA GLY A 132 23.42 5.47 -17.36
C GLY A 132 23.18 4.49 -18.51
N PRO A 133 22.04 3.74 -18.54
CA PRO A 133 20.90 3.81 -17.63
C PRO A 133 21.20 3.29 -16.22
N GLY A 134 20.68 3.98 -15.21
CA GLY A 134 20.64 3.53 -13.83
C GLY A 134 19.30 2.84 -13.53
N PHE A 135 19.34 1.74 -12.78
CA PHE A 135 18.14 0.95 -12.45
C PHE A 135 17.87 1.00 -10.95
N ASN A 136 16.64 1.32 -10.58
CA ASN A 136 16.15 1.23 -9.20
C ASN A 136 15.01 0.20 -9.14
N ASP A 137 15.35 -1.02 -8.77
CA ASP A 137 14.45 -2.14 -8.52
C ASP A 137 14.05 -2.28 -7.04
N GLU A 138 14.59 -1.42 -6.19
CA GLU A 138 14.30 -1.31 -4.77
C GLU A 138 13.33 -0.15 -4.45
N PHE A 139 12.61 0.32 -5.45
CA PHE A 139 11.64 1.41 -5.32
C PHE A 139 10.52 1.12 -4.31
N GLY A 140 10.28 -0.17 -4.01
CA GLY A 140 9.29 -0.62 -3.04
C GLY A 140 9.74 -0.67 -1.58
N ASP A 141 11.02 -0.42 -1.28
CA ASP A 141 11.54 -0.55 0.08
C ASP A 141 10.88 0.40 1.07
N VAL A 142 10.58 -0.11 2.28
CA VAL A 142 9.92 0.63 3.35
C VAL A 142 10.90 0.94 4.47
N PHE A 143 11.06 2.21 4.79
CA PHE A 143 11.90 2.72 5.87
C PHE A 143 11.02 3.10 7.08
N GLY A 144 10.60 2.14 7.84
CA GLY A 144 9.62 2.31 8.92
C GLY A 144 10.10 3.18 10.10
N SER A 145 11.42 3.36 10.27
CA SER A 145 12.00 4.22 11.30
C SER A 145 12.76 5.37 10.65
N VAL A 146 12.36 6.60 10.92
CA VAL A 146 13.01 7.81 10.40
C VAL A 146 13.37 8.71 11.56
N TYR A 147 14.65 9.14 11.60
CA TYR A 147 15.18 10.06 12.57
C TYR A 147 15.60 11.37 11.89
N ALA A 148 15.35 12.51 12.50
CA ALA A 148 15.84 13.81 12.09
C ALA A 148 16.95 14.28 13.04
N PHE A 149 18.06 14.70 12.48
CA PHE A 149 19.18 15.28 13.20
C PHE A 149 19.24 16.78 12.92
N THR A 150 19.13 17.59 13.95
CA THR A 150 19.24 19.06 13.89
C THR A 150 20.53 19.51 14.54
N ALA A 151 21.00 20.68 14.16
CA ALA A 151 22.23 21.26 14.72
C ALA A 151 21.96 22.64 15.35
N ASP A 152 22.43 22.83 16.57
CA ASP A 152 22.50 24.12 17.24
C ASP A 152 23.98 24.46 17.55
N GLY A 153 24.49 25.50 16.91
CA GLY A 153 25.88 25.91 17.06
C GLY A 153 26.92 25.07 16.29
N LEU A 154 26.48 24.07 15.48
CA LEU A 154 27.33 23.27 14.59
C LEU A 154 27.02 23.60 13.12
N ASP A 155 28.06 23.53 12.26
CA ASP A 155 27.80 23.62 10.81
C ASP A 155 27.19 22.34 10.25
N PHE A 156 26.60 22.44 9.03
CA PHE A 156 25.87 21.31 8.42
C PHE A 156 26.81 20.16 8.01
N ARG A 157 28.10 20.46 7.77
CA ARG A 157 29.12 19.44 7.50
C ARG A 157 29.41 18.62 8.76
N GLN A 158 29.63 19.29 9.89
CA GLN A 158 29.83 18.61 11.17
C GLN A 158 28.61 17.72 11.53
N LEU A 159 27.40 18.24 11.31
CA LEU A 159 26.19 17.45 11.51
C LEU A 159 26.20 16.19 10.63
N ARG A 160 26.56 16.32 9.35
CA ARG A 160 26.66 15.19 8.42
C ARG A 160 27.67 14.15 8.88
N ASP A 161 28.84 14.56 9.37
CA ASP A 161 29.86 13.65 9.88
C ASP A 161 29.35 12.85 11.09
N TYR A 162 28.62 13.49 12.00
CA TYR A 162 27.97 12.79 13.11
C TYR A 162 26.89 11.81 12.63
N VAL A 163 26.07 12.20 11.69
CA VAL A 163 25.02 11.30 11.15
C VAL A 163 25.64 10.10 10.41
N GLU A 164 26.77 10.29 9.68
CA GLU A 164 27.52 9.18 9.07
C GLU A 164 28.09 8.23 10.13
N LYS A 165 28.58 8.77 11.25
CA LYS A 165 29.03 7.93 12.38
C LYS A 165 27.85 7.13 12.96
N VAL A 166 26.72 7.79 13.21
CA VAL A 166 25.49 7.12 13.67
C VAL A 166 25.08 6.01 12.70
N ARG A 167 25.12 6.28 11.38
CA ARG A 167 24.81 5.27 10.34
C ARG A 167 25.69 4.04 10.44
N LEU A 168 26.96 4.18 10.79
CA LEU A 168 27.88 3.07 11.00
C LEU A 168 27.57 2.33 12.30
N ASP A 169 27.31 3.08 13.37
CA ASP A 169 27.12 2.52 14.72
C ASP A 169 25.84 1.70 14.85
N ILE A 170 24.76 2.08 14.13
CA ILE A 170 23.51 1.30 14.13
C ILE A 170 23.59 -0.02 13.35
N ARG A 171 24.66 -0.26 12.56
CA ARG A 171 24.83 -1.51 11.82
C ARG A 171 24.90 -2.76 12.70
N SER A 172 25.20 -2.59 13.97
CA SER A 172 25.21 -3.68 14.96
C SER A 172 23.81 -4.13 15.40
N VAL A 173 22.76 -3.39 15.06
CA VAL A 173 21.38 -3.73 15.42
C VAL A 173 20.92 -4.97 14.65
N LYS A 174 20.39 -5.95 15.38
CA LYS A 174 19.85 -7.20 14.80
C LYS A 174 18.70 -6.88 13.83
N ASP A 175 18.62 -7.61 12.73
CA ASP A 175 17.60 -7.49 11.69
C ASP A 175 17.56 -6.12 10.98
N LEU A 176 18.63 -5.34 11.09
CA LEU A 176 18.79 -4.13 10.30
C LEU A 176 18.95 -4.49 8.81
N GLY A 177 18.12 -3.89 7.97
CA GLY A 177 18.19 -3.99 6.51
C GLY A 177 19.01 -2.86 5.91
N LYS A 178 18.33 -1.83 5.42
CA LYS A 178 18.95 -0.68 4.73
C LYS A 178 18.94 0.57 5.59
N VAL A 179 19.91 1.43 5.34
CA VAL A 179 20.00 2.75 5.98
C VAL A 179 20.28 3.79 4.91
N GLN A 180 19.42 4.80 4.81
CA GLN A 180 19.52 5.88 3.85
C GLN A 180 19.51 7.25 4.54
N MET A 181 20.37 8.16 4.09
CA MET A 181 20.36 9.55 4.53
C MET A 181 19.44 10.39 3.65
N ILE A 182 18.72 11.33 4.25
CA ILE A 182 17.78 12.24 3.58
C ILE A 182 18.24 13.67 3.78
N GLY A 183 18.23 14.48 2.72
CA GLY A 183 18.54 15.92 2.80
C GLY A 183 20.01 16.24 3.05
N ALA A 184 20.91 15.25 3.04
CA ALA A 184 22.33 15.50 3.18
C ALA A 184 22.88 16.23 1.96
N GLN A 185 23.44 17.42 2.16
CA GLN A 185 24.01 18.24 1.10
C GLN A 185 25.47 17.85 0.85
N ASN A 186 25.88 17.82 -0.43
CA ASN A 186 27.27 17.65 -0.81
C ASN A 186 27.99 18.99 -0.79
N GLU A 187 29.15 19.02 -0.15
CA GLU A 187 30.03 20.18 -0.23
C GLU A 187 30.73 20.26 -1.58
N VAL A 188 31.00 21.48 -1.99
CA VAL A 188 31.78 21.84 -3.17
C VAL A 188 32.71 23.00 -2.86
N ILE A 189 33.77 23.11 -3.63
CA ILE A 189 34.61 24.28 -3.63
C ILE A 189 34.34 25.06 -4.91
N TYR A 190 33.78 26.26 -4.78
CA TYR A 190 33.54 27.15 -5.92
C TYR A 190 34.79 27.96 -6.24
N LEU A 191 35.14 27.95 -7.54
CA LEU A 191 36.08 28.88 -8.16
C LEU A 191 35.24 29.86 -8.97
N ASN A 192 34.86 30.99 -8.40
CA ASN A 192 34.10 32.03 -9.09
C ASN A 192 35.03 32.91 -9.88
N PHE A 193 35.05 32.83 -11.20
CA PHE A 193 35.91 33.58 -12.09
C PHE A 193 35.19 34.83 -12.59
N SER A 194 35.90 35.97 -12.63
CA SER A 194 35.45 37.12 -13.43
C SER A 194 35.81 36.88 -14.88
N THR A 195 34.81 36.68 -15.75
CA THR A 195 35.01 36.45 -17.18
C THR A 195 35.66 37.68 -17.86
N ARG A 196 35.32 38.88 -17.40
CA ARG A 196 35.93 40.14 -17.82
C ARG A 196 37.42 40.21 -17.50
N LYS A 197 37.79 39.80 -16.29
CA LYS A 197 39.19 39.80 -15.84
C LYS A 197 40.02 38.78 -16.63
N LEU A 198 39.48 37.57 -16.83
CA LEU A 198 40.13 36.56 -17.67
C LEU A 198 40.30 37.05 -19.11
N ALA A 199 39.26 37.66 -19.69
CA ALA A 199 39.30 38.22 -21.01
C ALA A 199 40.32 39.36 -21.15
N ALA A 200 40.39 40.25 -20.18
CA ALA A 200 41.40 41.37 -20.15
C ALA A 200 42.84 40.85 -20.10
N LEU A 201 43.05 39.68 -19.45
CA LEU A 201 44.35 39.03 -19.36
C LEU A 201 44.67 38.11 -20.57
N GLY A 202 43.71 37.93 -21.48
CA GLY A 202 43.82 36.97 -22.59
C GLY A 202 43.87 35.50 -22.16
N LEU A 203 43.30 35.21 -20.99
CA LEU A 203 43.31 33.87 -20.41
C LEU A 203 42.02 33.10 -20.79
N ASP A 204 42.18 31.92 -21.38
CA ASP A 204 41.07 30.96 -21.59
C ASP A 204 40.86 30.17 -20.30
N GLN A 205 39.63 30.18 -19.81
CA GLN A 205 39.23 29.42 -18.62
C GLN A 205 39.57 27.93 -18.75
N ARG A 206 39.48 27.36 -19.97
CA ARG A 206 39.82 25.94 -20.26
C ARG A 206 41.29 25.65 -19.94
N GLN A 207 42.21 26.54 -20.26
CA GLN A 207 43.65 26.36 -19.95
C GLN A 207 43.89 26.36 -18.43
N VAL A 208 43.15 27.22 -17.68
CA VAL A 208 43.19 27.25 -16.22
C VAL A 208 42.71 25.91 -15.65
N VAL A 209 41.58 25.42 -16.15
CA VAL A 209 40.98 24.11 -15.74
C VAL A 209 41.95 22.97 -16.02
N GLN A 210 42.53 22.88 -17.23
CA GLN A 210 43.47 21.84 -17.61
C GLN A 210 44.73 21.85 -16.71
N SER A 211 45.24 23.01 -16.36
CA SER A 211 46.41 23.14 -15.48
C SER A 211 46.10 22.60 -14.08
N LEU A 212 44.90 22.91 -13.54
CA LEU A 212 44.48 22.40 -12.24
C LEU A 212 44.25 20.90 -12.24
N GLN A 213 43.67 20.38 -13.32
CA GLN A 213 43.45 18.92 -13.51
C GLN A 213 44.80 18.19 -13.57
N ALA A 214 45.74 18.69 -14.35
CA ALA A 214 47.06 18.06 -14.50
C ALA A 214 47.82 18.02 -13.16
N GLN A 215 47.73 19.08 -12.35
CA GLN A 215 48.38 19.13 -11.04
C GLN A 215 47.77 18.15 -10.03
N ASN A 216 46.45 17.91 -10.08
CA ASN A 216 45.73 17.06 -9.13
C ASN A 216 45.50 15.62 -9.65
N ALA A 217 46.08 15.25 -10.78
CA ALA A 217 45.93 13.93 -11.36
C ALA A 217 46.52 12.82 -10.46
N VAL A 218 45.80 11.72 -10.31
CA VAL A 218 46.29 10.52 -9.66
C VAL A 218 46.87 9.60 -10.73
N THR A 219 48.20 9.59 -10.82
CA THR A 219 48.90 8.78 -11.79
C THR A 219 49.84 7.77 -11.08
N PRO A 220 49.94 6.55 -11.58
CA PRO A 220 50.91 5.57 -11.04
C PRO A 220 52.33 6.10 -11.21
N SER A 221 53.08 6.17 -10.13
CA SER A 221 54.48 6.65 -10.15
C SER A 221 55.51 5.49 -10.17
N GLY A 222 55.03 4.25 -10.17
CA GLY A 222 55.85 3.05 -10.26
C GLY A 222 56.26 2.42 -8.93
N VAL A 223 57.03 1.35 -9.04
CA VAL A 223 57.54 0.59 -7.91
C VAL A 223 59.01 0.28 -8.21
N VAL A 224 59.87 0.49 -7.24
CA VAL A 224 61.27 0.14 -7.31
C VAL A 224 61.48 -1.16 -6.52
N GLU A 225 62.04 -2.16 -7.18
CA GLU A 225 62.47 -3.41 -6.51
C GLU A 225 63.96 -3.31 -6.17
N ALA A 226 64.26 -3.14 -4.89
CA ALA A 226 65.62 -2.96 -4.38
C ALA A 226 65.98 -4.13 -3.45
N GLY A 227 66.53 -5.17 -4.03
CA GLY A 227 66.89 -6.41 -3.31
C GLY A 227 65.64 -7.09 -2.71
N PRO A 228 65.58 -7.22 -1.37
CA PRO A 228 64.43 -7.87 -0.74
C PRO A 228 63.22 -6.95 -0.56
N GLU A 229 63.35 -5.66 -0.89
CA GLU A 229 62.29 -4.64 -0.67
C GLU A 229 61.60 -4.22 -1.94
N ARG A 230 60.28 -4.05 -1.84
CA ARG A 230 59.42 -3.46 -2.87
C ARG A 230 58.96 -2.06 -2.42
N ILE A 231 59.57 -1.05 -3.00
CA ILE A 231 59.34 0.37 -2.61
C ILE A 231 58.40 1.03 -3.59
N SER A 232 57.23 1.43 -3.12
CA SER A 232 56.25 2.19 -3.94
C SER A 232 56.69 3.63 -4.04
N VAL A 233 56.82 4.15 -5.26
CA VAL A 233 57.06 5.56 -5.54
C VAL A 233 55.74 6.31 -5.53
N ARG A 234 55.69 7.44 -4.85
CA ARG A 234 54.52 8.33 -4.80
C ARG A 234 54.93 9.79 -5.06
N THR A 235 54.21 10.42 -5.96
CA THR A 235 54.32 11.87 -6.18
C THR A 235 53.38 12.62 -5.23
N SER A 236 53.81 13.76 -4.69
CA SER A 236 53.01 14.69 -3.89
C SER A 236 52.47 15.81 -4.78
N GLY A 237 51.58 16.65 -4.25
CA GLY A 237 51.04 17.83 -4.93
C GLY A 237 49.55 17.84 -5.19
N ASN A 238 48.87 16.79 -4.76
CA ASN A 238 47.40 16.71 -4.81
C ASN A 238 46.77 17.72 -3.84
N PHE A 239 45.61 18.28 -4.22
CA PHE A 239 44.85 19.19 -3.37
C PHE A 239 44.11 18.41 -2.27
N ARG A 240 44.26 18.91 -1.01
CA ARG A 240 43.58 18.35 0.17
C ARG A 240 42.67 19.38 0.84
N SER A 241 42.80 20.67 0.47
CA SER A 241 41.97 21.74 1.03
C SER A 241 41.85 22.90 0.04
N GLU A 242 40.93 23.81 0.35
CA GLU A 242 40.77 25.07 -0.37
C GLU A 242 42.04 25.98 -0.23
N LYS A 243 42.82 25.84 0.84
CA LYS A 243 44.08 26.56 1.03
C LYS A 243 45.13 26.13 0.03
N ASP A 244 45.18 24.85 -0.32
CA ASP A 244 46.07 24.34 -1.36
C ASP A 244 45.75 24.97 -2.71
N LEU A 245 44.43 25.11 -3.03
CA LEU A 245 43.97 25.79 -4.25
C LEU A 245 44.33 27.29 -4.24
N GLN A 246 44.17 27.98 -3.08
CA GLN A 246 44.54 29.40 -2.97
C GLN A 246 46.04 29.64 -3.19
N ALA A 247 46.87 28.67 -2.84
CA ALA A 247 48.33 28.74 -2.98
C ALA A 247 48.85 28.40 -4.38
N VAL A 248 47.96 27.91 -5.29
CA VAL A 248 48.36 27.51 -6.64
C VAL A 248 48.84 28.68 -7.48
N ASN A 249 50.02 28.53 -8.07
CA ASN A 249 50.55 29.43 -9.09
C ASN A 249 50.42 28.77 -10.46
N LEU A 250 49.51 29.29 -11.27
CA LEU A 250 49.25 28.79 -12.61
C LEU A 250 50.21 29.43 -13.61
N ARG A 251 50.82 28.62 -14.47
CA ARG A 251 51.61 29.14 -15.62
C ARG A 251 50.76 29.05 -16.89
N VAL A 252 50.33 30.19 -17.37
CA VAL A 252 49.54 30.29 -18.59
C VAL A 252 50.19 31.33 -19.53
N ASN A 253 50.44 30.99 -20.79
CA ASN A 253 51.08 31.87 -21.78
C ASN A 253 52.43 32.46 -21.27
N ASP A 254 53.27 31.61 -20.65
CA ASP A 254 54.58 31.94 -20.06
C ASP A 254 54.55 33.00 -18.93
N ARG A 255 53.39 33.27 -18.37
CA ARG A 255 53.18 34.11 -17.18
C ARG A 255 52.65 33.31 -16.00
N PHE A 256 53.05 33.74 -14.81
CA PHE A 256 52.55 33.15 -13.59
C PHE A 256 51.43 34.01 -13.01
N TYR A 257 50.30 33.36 -12.70
CA TYR A 257 49.14 33.95 -12.03
C TYR A 257 48.81 33.15 -10.79
N ARG A 258 48.56 33.82 -9.70
CA ARG A 258 48.04 33.13 -8.52
C ARG A 258 46.54 32.87 -8.75
N LEU A 259 46.07 31.67 -8.43
CA LEU A 259 44.67 31.29 -8.65
C LEU A 259 43.72 32.21 -7.86
N SER A 260 44.06 32.60 -6.62
CA SER A 260 43.33 33.58 -5.82
C SER A 260 43.20 34.98 -6.45
N ASP A 261 44.08 35.32 -7.42
CA ASP A 261 43.97 36.59 -8.12
C ASP A 261 43.03 36.54 -9.33
N LEU A 262 42.74 35.35 -9.81
CA LEU A 262 41.87 35.06 -10.97
C LEU A 262 40.44 34.69 -10.59
N ALA A 263 40.26 34.02 -9.44
CA ALA A 263 38.99 33.52 -8.95
C ALA A 263 38.85 33.74 -7.44
N SER A 264 37.65 34.01 -6.98
CA SER A 264 37.31 33.87 -5.57
C SER A 264 37.07 32.39 -5.26
N ILE A 265 37.67 31.91 -4.17
CA ILE A 265 37.63 30.50 -3.75
C ILE A 265 36.82 30.40 -2.49
N SER A 266 35.69 29.73 -2.55
CA SER A 266 34.81 29.51 -1.39
C SER A 266 34.37 28.05 -1.32
N ARG A 267 34.33 27.52 -0.09
CA ARG A 267 33.73 26.21 0.18
C ARG A 267 32.29 26.41 0.62
N ASP A 268 31.37 25.72 0.00
CA ASP A 268 29.94 25.83 0.26
C ASP A 268 29.26 24.53 -0.15
N PHE A 269 27.94 24.45 -0.02
CA PHE A 269 27.15 23.33 -0.50
C PHE A 269 26.75 23.52 -1.96
N VAL A 270 26.37 22.40 -2.61
CA VAL A 270 25.86 22.45 -4.00
C VAL A 270 24.65 23.37 -4.09
N ASP A 271 24.71 24.37 -4.98
CA ASP A 271 23.65 25.33 -5.25
C ASP A 271 23.33 25.38 -6.75
N PRO A 272 22.06 25.07 -7.15
CA PRO A 272 20.90 24.72 -6.31
C PRO A 272 21.03 23.33 -5.65
N PRO A 273 20.50 23.17 -4.44
CA PRO A 273 20.48 21.87 -3.76
C PRO A 273 19.59 20.86 -4.51
N THR A 274 19.88 19.57 -4.38
CA THR A 274 19.07 18.51 -5.03
C THR A 274 17.77 18.25 -4.28
N SER A 275 17.84 18.19 -2.96
CA SER A 275 16.67 18.07 -2.06
C SER A 275 17.05 18.62 -0.69
N LEU A 276 16.04 19.04 0.08
CA LEU A 276 16.23 19.53 1.44
C LEU A 276 15.27 18.81 2.38
N PHE A 277 15.76 18.51 3.57
CA PHE A 277 14.96 17.92 4.65
C PHE A 277 14.96 18.88 5.85
N ARG A 278 13.78 19.03 6.48
CA ARG A 278 13.58 19.94 7.61
C ARG A 278 12.71 19.27 8.67
N TYR A 279 12.94 19.61 9.91
CA TYR A 279 12.15 19.16 11.05
C TYR A 279 11.67 20.37 11.87
N LYS A 280 10.35 20.51 12.03
CA LYS A 280 9.73 21.67 12.74
C LYS A 280 10.24 23.04 12.27
N GLY A 281 10.53 23.18 10.97
CA GLY A 281 11.02 24.41 10.37
C GLY A 281 12.53 24.61 10.46
N GLU A 282 13.29 23.69 11.03
CA GLU A 282 14.74 23.75 11.12
C GLU A 282 15.40 22.83 10.07
N PRO A 283 16.52 23.26 9.45
CA PRO A 283 17.29 22.37 8.58
C PRO A 283 17.74 21.11 9.34
N ALA A 284 17.59 19.96 8.73
CA ALA A 284 17.94 18.69 9.35
C ALA A 284 18.53 17.70 8.33
N ILE A 285 19.23 16.70 8.84
CA ILE A 285 19.62 15.51 8.07
C ILE A 285 18.75 14.33 8.57
N GLY A 286 18.05 13.69 7.67
CA GLY A 286 17.26 12.49 7.99
C GLY A 286 18.10 11.22 7.90
N LEU A 287 17.82 10.26 8.79
CA LEU A 287 18.34 8.92 8.75
C LEU A 287 17.16 7.95 8.72
N ALA A 288 16.94 7.35 7.57
CA ALA A 288 15.85 6.40 7.34
C ALA A 288 16.40 4.97 7.46
N VAL A 289 15.71 4.14 8.24
CA VAL A 289 16.13 2.79 8.58
C VAL A 289 15.03 1.81 8.21
N ALA A 290 15.37 0.83 7.38
CA ALA A 290 14.52 -0.29 6.99
C ALA A 290 14.91 -1.55 7.78
N MET A 291 13.92 -2.34 8.17
CA MET A 291 14.11 -3.67 8.72
C MET A 291 14.34 -4.70 7.60
N LYS A 292 15.02 -5.78 7.89
CA LYS A 292 15.16 -6.93 6.99
C LYS A 292 13.78 -7.62 6.83
N GLU A 293 13.48 -8.11 5.65
CA GLU A 293 12.24 -8.86 5.39
C GLU A 293 12.10 -10.07 6.32
N GLY A 294 10.88 -10.33 6.78
CA GLY A 294 10.56 -11.43 7.69
C GLY A 294 10.98 -11.22 9.15
N GLY A 295 11.55 -10.06 9.50
CA GLY A 295 11.92 -9.72 10.88
C GLY A 295 10.73 -9.40 11.78
N ASN A 296 10.98 -9.36 13.09
CA ASN A 296 10.00 -8.87 14.06
C ASN A 296 10.21 -7.38 14.31
N ILE A 297 9.29 -6.56 13.78
CA ILE A 297 9.40 -5.10 13.85
C ILE A 297 9.41 -4.56 15.30
N LEU A 298 8.80 -5.25 16.26
CA LEU A 298 8.79 -4.82 17.66
C LEU A 298 10.15 -5.04 18.32
N GLU A 299 10.76 -6.21 18.12
CA GLU A 299 12.11 -6.51 18.63
C GLU A 299 13.15 -5.61 17.97
N PHE A 300 13.06 -5.44 16.63
CA PHE A 300 13.91 -4.53 15.89
C PHE A 300 13.79 -3.10 16.41
N GLY A 301 12.54 -2.60 16.61
CA GLY A 301 12.29 -1.25 17.10
C GLY A 301 12.81 -1.02 18.52
N GLU A 302 12.68 -1.99 19.40
CA GLU A 302 13.23 -1.92 20.77
C GLU A 302 14.77 -1.91 20.74
N ALA A 303 15.39 -2.79 19.95
CA ALA A 303 16.85 -2.84 19.80
C ALA A 303 17.40 -1.54 19.15
N LEU A 304 16.74 -1.04 18.11
CA LEU A 304 17.11 0.23 17.45
C LEU A 304 16.98 1.42 18.40
N ASN A 305 15.86 1.51 19.14
CA ASN A 305 15.64 2.59 20.11
C ASN A 305 16.69 2.56 21.23
N ALA A 306 17.00 1.38 21.79
CA ALA A 306 18.04 1.23 22.80
C ALA A 306 19.39 1.71 22.28
N ARG A 307 19.78 1.27 21.06
CA ARG A 307 21.04 1.68 20.45
C ARG A 307 21.06 3.19 20.13
N MET A 308 19.95 3.75 19.64
CA MET A 308 19.85 5.19 19.38
C MET A 308 19.95 6.02 20.67
N GLN A 309 19.42 5.56 21.80
CA GLN A 309 19.57 6.23 23.08
C GLN A 309 21.03 6.25 23.56
N GLU A 310 21.76 5.14 23.41
CA GLU A 310 23.20 5.07 23.70
C GLU A 310 23.97 6.09 22.84
N ILE A 311 23.76 6.04 21.51
CA ILE A 311 24.43 6.92 20.56
C ILE A 311 24.10 8.41 20.86
N THR A 312 22.83 8.72 21.14
CA THR A 312 22.42 10.09 21.47
C THR A 312 23.14 10.62 22.71
N GLY A 313 23.40 9.76 23.70
CA GLY A 313 24.20 10.12 24.88
C GLY A 313 25.68 10.40 24.60
N GLU A 314 26.22 9.91 23.46
CA GLU A 314 27.61 10.12 23.04
C GLU A 314 27.77 11.32 22.08
N LEU A 315 26.66 11.82 21.51
CA LEU A 315 26.68 12.97 20.60
C LEU A 315 26.98 14.30 21.36
N PRO A 316 27.65 15.24 20.70
CA PRO A 316 27.92 16.54 21.31
C PRO A 316 26.64 17.30 21.64
N VAL A 317 26.75 18.15 22.67
CA VAL A 317 25.69 19.13 22.96
C VAL A 317 25.49 20.01 21.73
N GLY A 318 24.25 20.16 21.27
CA GLY A 318 23.91 20.91 20.07
C GLY A 318 23.46 20.00 18.90
N VAL A 319 23.66 18.68 18.99
CA VAL A 319 23.00 17.74 18.05
C VAL A 319 21.68 17.26 18.64
N GLY A 320 20.58 17.70 18.04
CA GLY A 320 19.23 17.22 18.36
C GLY A 320 18.91 15.96 17.58
N VAL A 321 18.39 14.91 18.26
CA VAL A 321 17.93 13.68 17.61
C VAL A 321 16.43 13.54 17.85
N HIS A 322 15.65 13.52 16.76
CA HIS A 322 14.19 13.48 16.82
C HIS A 322 13.66 12.31 16.00
N GLN A 323 12.71 11.59 16.55
CA GLN A 323 12.05 10.51 15.82
C GLN A 323 10.89 11.06 15.00
N VAL A 324 10.97 10.93 13.67
CA VAL A 324 9.98 11.43 12.70
C VAL A 324 8.92 10.37 12.41
N SER A 325 9.34 9.11 12.26
CA SER A 325 8.46 7.96 12.06
C SER A 325 8.92 6.79 12.90
N ASN A 326 7.97 6.08 13.51
CA ASN A 326 8.23 4.92 14.35
C ASN A 326 7.22 3.81 14.07
N GLN A 327 7.49 3.01 13.06
CA GLN A 327 6.61 1.91 12.68
C GLN A 327 6.45 0.88 13.81
N ALA A 328 7.48 0.65 14.63
CA ALA A 328 7.39 -0.27 15.75
C ALA A 328 6.31 0.16 16.78
N GLN A 329 6.18 1.48 17.05
CA GLN A 329 5.10 1.99 17.91
C GLN A 329 3.73 1.86 17.24
N VAL A 330 3.63 2.13 15.95
CA VAL A 330 2.39 1.96 15.18
C VAL A 330 1.94 0.50 15.23
N VAL A 331 2.85 -0.43 14.94
CA VAL A 331 2.58 -1.88 15.01
C VAL A 331 2.20 -2.31 16.43
N LYS A 332 2.92 -1.84 17.46
CA LYS A 332 2.61 -2.15 18.86
C LYS A 332 1.20 -1.72 19.23
N LYS A 333 0.78 -0.52 18.78
CA LYS A 333 -0.58 0.00 19.02
C LYS A 333 -1.62 -0.81 18.24
N ALA A 334 -1.38 -1.07 16.96
CA ALA A 334 -2.29 -1.83 16.09
C ALA A 334 -2.46 -3.28 16.59
N VAL A 335 -1.36 -4.03 16.74
CA VAL A 335 -1.39 -5.42 17.24
C VAL A 335 -1.99 -5.49 18.65
N GLY A 336 -1.69 -4.53 19.52
CA GLY A 336 -2.29 -4.44 20.86
C GLY A 336 -3.81 -4.23 20.81
N GLY A 337 -4.29 -3.35 19.93
CA GLY A 337 -5.72 -3.11 19.69
C GLY A 337 -6.43 -4.37 19.20
N PHE A 338 -5.88 -5.04 18.17
CA PHE A 338 -6.45 -6.28 17.65
C PHE A 338 -6.38 -7.45 18.62
N THR A 339 -5.30 -7.59 19.40
CA THR A 339 -5.21 -8.62 20.45
C THR A 339 -6.28 -8.41 21.51
N ARG A 340 -6.54 -7.16 21.89
CA ARG A 340 -7.64 -6.83 22.80
C ARG A 340 -9.00 -7.15 22.18
N ALA A 341 -9.24 -6.78 20.91
CA ALA A 341 -10.46 -7.11 20.19
C ALA A 341 -10.68 -8.63 20.07
N LEU A 342 -9.62 -9.40 19.82
CA LEU A 342 -9.66 -10.86 19.82
C LEU A 342 -10.07 -11.41 21.20
N PHE A 343 -9.48 -10.90 22.28
CA PHE A 343 -9.85 -11.31 23.64
C PHE A 343 -11.31 -10.96 23.97
N GLU A 344 -11.77 -9.75 23.63
CA GLU A 344 -13.17 -9.33 23.78
C GLU A 344 -14.11 -10.26 22.99
N ALA A 345 -13.76 -10.61 21.75
CA ALA A 345 -14.52 -11.56 20.93
C ALA A 345 -14.59 -12.95 21.57
N VAL A 346 -13.47 -13.48 22.06
CA VAL A 346 -13.43 -14.77 22.80
C VAL A 346 -14.37 -14.72 24.00
N VAL A 347 -14.30 -13.67 24.81
CA VAL A 347 -15.17 -13.52 26.02
C VAL A 347 -16.65 -13.48 25.61
N ILE A 348 -17.01 -12.71 24.58
CA ILE A 348 -18.39 -12.63 24.08
C ILE A 348 -18.89 -14.00 23.63
N VAL A 349 -18.10 -14.71 22.82
CA VAL A 349 -18.46 -16.04 22.30
C VAL A 349 -18.59 -17.06 23.44
N LEU A 350 -17.73 -16.99 24.48
CA LEU A 350 -17.84 -17.82 25.68
C LEU A 350 -19.12 -17.53 26.47
N ILE A 351 -19.46 -16.26 26.65
CA ILE A 351 -20.71 -15.87 27.32
C ILE A 351 -21.92 -16.44 26.58
N VAL A 352 -21.96 -16.29 25.25
CA VAL A 352 -23.02 -16.87 24.41
C VAL A 352 -23.08 -18.37 24.59
N SER A 353 -21.96 -19.09 24.60
CA SER A 353 -21.89 -20.54 24.77
C SER A 353 -22.36 -20.97 26.16
N PHE A 354 -21.96 -20.28 27.21
CA PHE A 354 -22.39 -20.61 28.61
C PHE A 354 -23.87 -20.35 28.85
N VAL A 355 -24.39 -19.24 28.31
CA VAL A 355 -25.82 -18.90 28.46
C VAL A 355 -26.69 -19.90 27.70
N SER A 356 -26.19 -20.36 26.55
CA SER A 356 -26.95 -21.22 25.65
C SER A 356 -26.93 -22.70 26.05
N LEU A 357 -25.76 -23.27 26.29
CA LEU A 357 -25.53 -24.68 26.53
C LEU A 357 -25.47 -25.04 28.02
N GLY A 358 -25.36 -24.02 28.89
CA GLY A 358 -25.09 -24.19 30.32
C GLY A 358 -23.61 -24.41 30.62
N LEU A 359 -23.26 -24.38 31.93
CA LEU A 359 -21.86 -24.28 32.35
C LEU A 359 -20.97 -25.45 31.88
N ARG A 360 -21.42 -26.69 31.99
CA ARG A 360 -20.60 -27.87 31.64
C ARG A 360 -20.40 -28.06 30.16
N ALA A 361 -21.44 -27.91 29.38
CA ALA A 361 -21.36 -28.04 27.93
C ALA A 361 -20.62 -26.82 27.32
N GLY A 362 -20.88 -25.61 27.83
CA GLY A 362 -20.15 -24.42 27.43
C GLY A 362 -18.66 -24.52 27.75
N LEU A 363 -18.27 -25.22 28.83
CA LEU A 363 -16.83 -25.41 29.14
C LEU A 363 -16.14 -26.33 28.14
N VAL A 364 -16.81 -27.33 27.56
CA VAL A 364 -16.22 -28.15 26.47
C VAL A 364 -15.92 -27.29 25.25
N VAL A 365 -16.88 -26.46 24.85
CA VAL A 365 -16.69 -25.50 23.74
C VAL A 365 -15.60 -24.49 24.08
N ALA A 366 -15.58 -23.99 25.32
CA ALA A 366 -14.54 -23.05 25.78
C ALA A 366 -13.11 -23.62 25.68
N CYS A 367 -12.93 -24.92 25.97
CA CYS A 367 -11.63 -25.59 25.81
C CYS A 367 -11.22 -25.81 24.34
N SER A 368 -12.19 -25.91 23.42
CA SER A 368 -11.91 -26.14 22.00
C SER A 368 -11.32 -24.89 21.32
N ILE A 369 -11.72 -23.68 21.74
CA ILE A 369 -11.29 -22.42 21.11
C ILE A 369 -9.77 -22.20 21.22
N PRO A 370 -9.13 -22.22 22.40
CA PRO A 370 -7.68 -22.04 22.52
C PRO A 370 -6.90 -23.11 21.77
N LEU A 371 -7.43 -24.32 21.69
CA LEU A 371 -6.78 -25.42 21.00
C LEU A 371 -6.73 -25.20 19.47
N VAL A 372 -7.84 -24.72 18.88
CA VAL A 372 -7.87 -24.36 17.46
C VAL A 372 -6.92 -23.19 17.19
N LEU A 373 -6.98 -22.13 18.02
CA LEU A 373 -6.10 -20.97 17.87
C LEU A 373 -4.62 -21.36 17.95
N ALA A 374 -4.25 -22.23 18.90
CA ALA A 374 -2.90 -22.73 19.06
C ALA A 374 -2.40 -23.45 17.79
N MET A 375 -3.23 -24.33 17.22
CA MET A 375 -2.91 -25.03 15.97
C MET A 375 -2.81 -24.07 14.77
N VAL A 376 -3.63 -23.01 14.72
CA VAL A 376 -3.55 -21.97 13.69
C VAL A 376 -2.25 -21.18 13.81
N PHE A 377 -1.80 -20.82 15.03
CA PHE A 377 -0.51 -20.15 15.20
C PHE A 377 0.66 -21.01 14.74
N VAL A 378 0.64 -22.32 14.97
CA VAL A 378 1.65 -23.26 14.42
C VAL A 378 1.64 -23.24 12.90
N PHE A 379 0.46 -23.25 12.29
CA PHE A 379 0.35 -23.14 10.83
C PHE A 379 0.90 -21.81 10.31
N MET A 380 0.56 -20.69 10.98
CA MET A 380 1.04 -19.36 10.58
C MET A 380 2.57 -19.28 10.63
N GLU A 381 3.20 -19.81 11.71
CA GLU A 381 4.68 -19.84 11.82
C GLU A 381 5.30 -20.70 10.72
N TYR A 382 4.74 -21.88 10.44
CA TYR A 382 5.27 -22.78 9.41
C TYR A 382 5.15 -22.21 7.99
N THR A 383 4.17 -21.34 7.73
CA THR A 383 3.90 -20.72 6.42
C THR A 383 4.36 -19.27 6.33
N ASP A 384 5.15 -18.80 7.28
CA ASP A 384 5.67 -17.42 7.36
C ASP A 384 4.57 -16.33 7.31
N ILE A 385 3.36 -16.66 7.80
CA ILE A 385 2.28 -15.68 7.94
C ILE A 385 2.46 -14.94 9.24
N THR A 386 2.76 -13.63 9.16
CA THR A 386 2.98 -12.76 10.32
C THR A 386 1.68 -12.37 11.03
N MET A 387 1.79 -11.93 12.29
CA MET A 387 0.69 -11.29 13.02
C MET A 387 0.56 -9.84 12.58
N GLN A 388 -0.45 -9.56 11.77
CA GLN A 388 -0.71 -8.23 11.20
C GLN A 388 -2.23 -7.99 11.12
N ARG A 389 -2.64 -6.79 10.73
CA ARG A 389 -4.05 -6.35 10.70
C ARG A 389 -4.99 -7.38 10.04
N VAL A 390 -4.59 -7.96 8.89
CA VAL A 390 -5.45 -8.87 8.13
C VAL A 390 -5.51 -10.26 8.77
N SER A 391 -4.38 -10.83 9.20
CA SER A 391 -4.36 -12.14 9.85
C SER A 391 -5.07 -12.16 11.20
N LEU A 392 -4.92 -11.09 12.01
CA LEU A 392 -5.60 -10.93 13.29
C LEU A 392 -7.11 -10.72 13.11
N GLY A 393 -7.51 -9.91 12.12
CA GLY A 393 -8.91 -9.77 11.75
C GLY A 393 -9.52 -11.09 11.27
N ALA A 394 -8.77 -11.88 10.51
CA ALA A 394 -9.15 -13.22 10.06
C ALA A 394 -9.41 -14.16 11.26
N LEU A 395 -8.55 -14.13 12.28
CA LEU A 395 -8.74 -14.91 13.50
C LEU A 395 -10.02 -14.53 14.25
N ILE A 396 -10.33 -13.21 14.36
CA ILE A 396 -11.56 -12.75 15.03
C ILE A 396 -12.81 -13.20 14.26
N ILE A 397 -12.80 -13.09 12.91
CA ILE A 397 -13.89 -13.57 12.08
C ILE A 397 -14.04 -15.08 12.20
N ALA A 398 -12.93 -15.82 12.11
CA ALA A 398 -12.92 -17.27 12.27
C ALA A 398 -13.48 -17.68 13.62
N LEU A 399 -13.15 -16.96 14.70
CA LEU A 399 -13.57 -17.27 16.06
C LEU A 399 -15.10 -17.40 16.18
N GLY A 400 -15.86 -16.50 15.55
CA GLY A 400 -17.31 -16.57 15.49
C GLY A 400 -17.84 -17.83 14.76
N LEU A 401 -17.05 -18.39 13.84
CA LEU A 401 -17.40 -19.56 13.03
C LEU A 401 -16.85 -20.87 13.59
N LEU A 402 -15.77 -20.83 14.38
CA LEU A 402 -15.08 -22.00 14.95
C LEU A 402 -15.92 -22.74 15.99
N VAL A 403 -16.78 -22.01 16.68
CA VAL A 403 -17.58 -22.54 17.78
C VAL A 403 -18.66 -23.49 17.30
N ASP A 404 -19.11 -23.33 16.05
CA ASP A 404 -20.23 -24.08 15.47
C ASP A 404 -20.03 -25.59 15.53
N ASP A 405 -18.89 -26.10 15.08
CA ASP A 405 -18.66 -27.54 14.95
C ASP A 405 -18.60 -28.23 16.34
N ALA A 406 -17.90 -27.60 17.28
CA ALA A 406 -17.83 -28.08 18.66
C ALA A 406 -19.20 -28.02 19.35
N MET A 407 -19.97 -26.94 19.07
CA MET A 407 -21.31 -26.77 19.65
C MET A 407 -22.29 -27.83 19.14
N ILE A 408 -22.31 -28.11 17.84
CA ILE A 408 -23.15 -29.14 17.24
C ILE A 408 -22.82 -30.54 17.81
N THR A 409 -21.53 -30.85 17.93
CA THR A 409 -21.08 -32.13 18.52
C THR A 409 -21.54 -32.28 19.94
N VAL A 410 -21.31 -31.27 20.79
CA VAL A 410 -21.69 -31.30 22.24
C VAL A 410 -23.21 -31.33 22.40
N GLU A 411 -23.96 -30.58 21.63
CA GLU A 411 -25.43 -30.56 21.65
C GLU A 411 -26.01 -31.92 21.26
N MET A 412 -25.47 -32.57 20.23
CA MET A 412 -25.88 -33.92 19.83
C MET A 412 -25.58 -34.95 20.95
N MET A 413 -24.42 -34.83 21.61
CA MET A 413 -24.09 -35.67 22.76
C MET A 413 -25.10 -35.49 23.88
N ILE A 414 -25.47 -34.25 24.22
CA ILE A 414 -26.46 -33.93 25.26
C ILE A 414 -27.82 -34.50 24.91
N THR A 415 -28.26 -34.32 23.68
CA THR A 415 -29.56 -34.88 23.20
C THR A 415 -29.63 -36.38 23.38
N ARG A 416 -28.54 -37.08 23.05
CA ARG A 416 -28.47 -38.56 23.22
C ARG A 416 -28.40 -38.98 24.69
N LEU A 417 -27.68 -38.24 25.50
CA LEU A 417 -27.63 -38.44 26.99
C LEU A 417 -29.02 -38.25 27.62
N GLU A 418 -29.81 -37.28 27.20
CA GLU A 418 -31.20 -37.07 27.61
C GLU A 418 -32.13 -38.24 27.23
N LEU A 419 -31.83 -38.95 26.14
CA LEU A 419 -32.52 -40.18 25.68
C LEU A 419 -32.06 -41.43 26.44
N GLY A 420 -31.03 -41.32 27.30
CA GLY A 420 -30.55 -42.39 28.16
C GLY A 420 -29.34 -43.17 27.64
N ASP A 421 -28.69 -42.71 26.53
CA ASP A 421 -27.47 -43.33 26.01
C ASP A 421 -26.27 -43.09 26.95
N SER A 422 -25.30 -44.00 26.86
CA SER A 422 -24.02 -43.79 27.57
C SER A 422 -23.22 -42.64 26.97
N LEU A 423 -22.26 -42.05 27.73
CA LEU A 423 -21.35 -40.97 27.22
C LEU A 423 -20.59 -41.46 25.98
N HIS A 424 -20.13 -42.70 25.96
CA HIS A 424 -19.39 -43.27 24.85
C HIS A 424 -20.29 -43.41 23.58
N ASP A 425 -21.51 -43.96 23.77
CA ASP A 425 -22.45 -44.15 22.65
C ASP A 425 -22.95 -42.81 22.14
N SER A 426 -23.17 -41.84 23.00
CA SER A 426 -23.55 -40.47 22.65
C SER A 426 -22.47 -39.77 21.78
N ALA A 427 -21.20 -39.92 22.12
CA ALA A 427 -20.08 -39.35 21.35
C ALA A 427 -19.90 -40.06 20.00
N THR A 428 -20.00 -41.38 19.94
CA THR A 428 -19.93 -42.18 18.71
C THR A 428 -21.08 -41.87 17.78
N TYR A 429 -22.27 -41.69 18.32
CA TYR A 429 -23.45 -41.31 17.54
C TYR A 429 -23.34 -39.89 17.03
N ALA A 430 -22.82 -38.94 17.83
CA ALA A 430 -22.61 -37.60 17.39
C ALA A 430 -21.69 -37.55 16.12
N TYR A 431 -20.62 -38.34 16.10
CA TYR A 431 -19.77 -38.46 14.92
C TYR A 431 -20.54 -39.01 13.71
N THR A 432 -21.23 -40.16 13.85
CA THR A 432 -21.91 -40.82 12.73
C THR A 432 -23.04 -39.99 12.15
N SER A 433 -23.68 -39.13 12.96
CA SER A 433 -24.81 -38.28 12.51
C SER A 433 -24.41 -36.91 11.99
N THR A 434 -23.33 -36.31 12.53
CA THR A 434 -23.02 -34.89 12.26
C THR A 434 -21.67 -34.64 11.62
N ALA A 435 -20.69 -35.55 11.70
CA ALA A 435 -19.32 -35.27 11.25
C ALA A 435 -19.24 -34.95 9.75
N PHE A 436 -19.94 -35.73 8.91
CA PHE A 436 -19.92 -35.50 7.45
C PHE A 436 -20.71 -34.24 7.03
N PRO A 437 -21.93 -33.98 7.52
CA PRO A 437 -22.63 -32.71 7.28
C PRO A 437 -21.86 -31.48 7.77
N MET A 438 -21.17 -31.55 8.92
CA MET A 438 -20.30 -30.46 9.41
C MET A 438 -19.13 -30.21 8.47
N LEU A 439 -18.42 -31.29 8.04
CA LEU A 439 -17.31 -31.16 7.10
C LEU A 439 -17.75 -30.51 5.79
N THR A 440 -18.86 -30.95 5.25
CA THR A 440 -19.41 -30.37 4.00
C THR A 440 -19.76 -28.90 4.20
N GLY A 441 -20.40 -28.53 5.32
CA GLY A 441 -20.72 -27.17 5.66
C GLY A 441 -19.47 -26.32 5.80
N THR A 442 -18.42 -26.84 6.45
CA THR A 442 -17.12 -26.20 6.60
C THR A 442 -16.45 -25.97 5.24
N LEU A 443 -16.43 -27.00 4.36
CA LEU A 443 -15.87 -26.88 3.02
C LEU A 443 -16.65 -25.87 2.15
N VAL A 444 -17.96 -25.80 2.27
CA VAL A 444 -18.80 -24.80 1.58
C VAL A 444 -18.47 -23.40 2.10
N THR A 445 -18.26 -23.25 3.42
CA THR A 445 -17.84 -21.95 4.00
C THR A 445 -16.45 -21.57 3.51
N VAL A 446 -15.48 -22.49 3.51
CA VAL A 446 -14.13 -22.25 2.95
C VAL A 446 -14.21 -21.87 1.47
N ALA A 447 -15.07 -22.55 0.69
CA ALA A 447 -15.28 -22.21 -0.71
C ALA A 447 -15.77 -20.77 -0.92
N GLY A 448 -16.53 -20.19 0.05
CA GLY A 448 -16.94 -18.79 0.03
C GLY A 448 -15.76 -17.80 0.10
N PHE A 449 -14.64 -18.20 0.69
CA PHE A 449 -13.41 -17.40 0.77
C PHE A 449 -12.44 -17.65 -0.41
N VAL A 450 -12.67 -18.64 -1.29
CA VAL A 450 -11.79 -18.94 -2.44
C VAL A 450 -11.55 -17.74 -3.37
N PRO A 451 -12.56 -16.89 -3.69
CA PRO A 451 -12.31 -15.70 -4.49
C PRO A 451 -11.28 -14.73 -3.88
N ILE A 452 -11.16 -14.70 -2.56
CA ILE A 452 -10.14 -13.91 -1.85
C ILE A 452 -8.77 -14.54 -2.03
N GLY A 453 -8.66 -15.86 -1.81
CA GLY A 453 -7.39 -16.58 -1.89
C GLY A 453 -6.81 -16.71 -3.30
N LEU A 454 -7.65 -16.67 -4.34
CA LEU A 454 -7.25 -16.76 -5.74
C LEU A 454 -7.33 -15.42 -6.49
N ASN A 455 -7.48 -14.31 -5.77
CA ASN A 455 -7.49 -12.98 -6.35
C ASN A 455 -6.08 -12.59 -6.83
N ALA A 456 -5.85 -12.61 -8.14
CA ALA A 456 -4.57 -12.27 -8.75
C ALA A 456 -4.45 -10.74 -8.95
N SER A 457 -4.35 -10.01 -7.84
CA SER A 457 -4.13 -8.55 -7.82
C SER A 457 -3.31 -8.17 -6.59
N SER A 458 -2.75 -6.94 -6.57
CA SER A 458 -2.05 -6.40 -5.38
C SER A 458 -2.97 -6.37 -4.15
N ALA A 459 -4.26 -6.02 -4.32
CA ALA A 459 -5.24 -6.12 -3.25
C ALA A 459 -5.50 -7.57 -2.82
N GLY A 460 -5.41 -8.53 -3.74
CA GLY A 460 -5.48 -9.96 -3.45
C GLY A 460 -4.27 -10.46 -2.65
N GLU A 461 -3.06 -10.05 -2.98
CA GLU A 461 -1.86 -10.34 -2.19
C GLU A 461 -2.02 -9.79 -0.76
N TYR A 462 -2.48 -8.55 -0.63
CA TYR A 462 -2.75 -7.92 0.66
C TYR A 462 -3.78 -8.71 1.51
N THR A 463 -4.82 -9.29 0.88
CA THR A 463 -5.88 -10.00 1.60
C THR A 463 -5.73 -11.52 1.62
N PHE A 464 -4.69 -12.09 1.01
CA PHE A 464 -4.47 -13.54 0.93
C PHE A 464 -4.47 -14.21 2.31
N THR A 465 -3.85 -13.58 3.30
CA THR A 465 -3.76 -14.11 4.66
C THR A 465 -5.12 -14.27 5.32
N LEU A 466 -6.13 -13.47 4.93
CA LEU A 466 -7.52 -13.63 5.35
C LEU A 466 -8.05 -15.01 4.96
N PHE A 467 -7.90 -15.39 3.69
CA PHE A 467 -8.33 -16.69 3.20
C PHE A 467 -7.57 -17.84 3.86
N ALA A 468 -6.23 -17.75 3.90
CA ALA A 468 -5.39 -18.83 4.44
C ALA A 468 -5.69 -19.12 5.91
N VAL A 469 -5.76 -18.09 6.74
CA VAL A 469 -6.01 -18.22 8.18
C VAL A 469 -7.41 -18.75 8.45
N ILE A 470 -8.44 -18.19 7.79
CA ILE A 470 -9.83 -18.65 8.00
C ILE A 470 -10.02 -20.10 7.51
N ALA A 471 -9.51 -20.44 6.33
CA ALA A 471 -9.65 -21.77 5.76
C ALA A 471 -9.03 -22.83 6.69
N VAL A 472 -7.81 -22.60 7.15
CA VAL A 472 -7.12 -23.51 8.07
C VAL A 472 -7.81 -23.56 9.42
N ALA A 473 -8.21 -22.41 9.97
CA ALA A 473 -8.93 -22.35 11.23
C ALA A 473 -10.23 -23.17 11.21
N LEU A 474 -11.02 -23.04 10.16
CA LEU A 474 -12.26 -23.81 9.98
C LEU A 474 -12.01 -25.31 9.83
N LEU A 475 -11.00 -25.73 9.05
CA LEU A 475 -10.66 -27.15 8.92
C LEU A 475 -10.15 -27.75 10.24
N LEU A 476 -9.31 -27.00 10.97
CA LEU A 476 -8.84 -27.41 12.29
C LEU A 476 -9.98 -27.46 13.31
N SER A 477 -10.96 -26.55 13.23
CA SER A 477 -12.17 -26.59 14.06
C SER A 477 -12.92 -27.89 13.91
N TRP A 478 -13.13 -28.35 12.66
CA TRP A 478 -13.75 -29.63 12.39
C TRP A 478 -12.95 -30.79 13.03
N ILE A 479 -11.61 -30.80 12.87
CA ILE A 479 -10.75 -31.82 13.48
C ILE A 479 -10.92 -31.81 15.00
N VAL A 480 -10.88 -30.63 15.64
CA VAL A 480 -11.06 -30.48 17.08
C VAL A 480 -12.46 -30.98 17.50
N ALA A 481 -13.49 -30.65 16.75
CA ALA A 481 -14.87 -31.04 17.06
C ALA A 481 -15.11 -32.58 17.01
N VAL A 482 -14.44 -33.28 16.09
CA VAL A 482 -14.64 -34.73 15.94
C VAL A 482 -13.64 -35.57 16.74
N LEU A 483 -12.45 -35.05 17.04
CA LEU A 483 -11.38 -35.80 17.70
C LEU A 483 -11.22 -35.41 19.18
N PHE A 484 -11.15 -34.10 19.47
CA PHE A 484 -10.81 -33.62 20.81
C PHE A 484 -12.04 -33.30 21.66
N ALA A 485 -13.06 -32.63 21.11
CA ALA A 485 -14.26 -32.26 21.84
C ALA A 485 -15.01 -33.48 22.47
N PRO A 486 -15.15 -34.66 21.84
CA PRO A 486 -15.74 -35.82 22.43
C PRO A 486 -14.97 -36.33 23.67
N VAL A 487 -13.62 -36.32 23.63
CA VAL A 487 -12.79 -36.74 24.74
C VAL A 487 -12.93 -35.76 25.92
N ILE A 488 -12.93 -34.46 25.64
CA ILE A 488 -13.15 -33.42 26.66
C ILE A 488 -14.57 -33.57 27.27
N ALA A 489 -15.57 -33.76 26.41
CA ALA A 489 -16.97 -33.88 26.79
C ALA A 489 -17.24 -35.07 27.73
N VAL A 490 -16.65 -36.24 27.49
CA VAL A 490 -16.80 -37.44 28.33
C VAL A 490 -16.26 -37.19 29.75
N HIS A 491 -15.29 -36.29 29.92
CA HIS A 491 -14.76 -35.96 31.27
C HIS A 491 -15.55 -34.84 31.97
N ILE A 492 -16.19 -33.93 31.24
CA ILE A 492 -16.88 -32.76 31.80
C ILE A 492 -18.39 -32.96 31.94
N LEU A 493 -19.04 -33.68 31.00
CA LEU A 493 -20.47 -33.88 31.02
C LEU A 493 -20.89 -34.90 32.10
N PRO A 494 -22.09 -34.77 32.70
CA PRO A 494 -22.58 -35.71 33.70
C PRO A 494 -22.92 -37.05 33.05
N LYS A 495 -22.75 -38.16 33.77
CA LYS A 495 -23.00 -39.51 33.26
C LYS A 495 -24.48 -39.78 32.91
N THR A 496 -25.38 -39.03 33.56
CA THR A 496 -26.83 -39.13 33.34
C THR A 496 -27.46 -37.75 33.46
N LEU A 497 -28.27 -37.40 32.50
CA LEU A 497 -29.14 -36.22 32.54
C LEU A 497 -30.55 -36.67 32.89
N LYS A 498 -31.20 -36.01 33.84
CA LYS A 498 -32.63 -36.30 34.14
C LYS A 498 -33.43 -35.85 32.90
N HIS A 499 -34.30 -36.76 32.44
CA HIS A 499 -35.28 -36.46 31.42
C HIS A 499 -36.05 -35.19 31.81
N LYS A 500 -35.92 -34.11 31.09
CA LYS A 500 -36.76 -32.94 31.27
C LYS A 500 -38.14 -33.28 30.73
N SER A 501 -39.05 -33.72 31.68
CA SER A 501 -40.49 -33.74 31.35
C SER A 501 -40.89 -32.36 30.79
N GLU A 502 -41.70 -32.35 29.77
CA GLU A 502 -42.28 -31.25 28.98
C GLU A 502 -42.25 -29.88 29.76
N GLN A 503 -41.17 -29.14 29.66
CA GLN A 503 -41.18 -27.77 30.13
C GLN A 503 -42.11 -26.96 29.21
N LYS A 504 -43.10 -26.31 29.81
CA LYS A 504 -43.98 -25.33 29.16
C LYS A 504 -43.11 -24.44 28.24
N LYS A 505 -43.42 -24.51 26.93
CA LYS A 505 -42.77 -23.66 25.92
C LYS A 505 -42.81 -22.19 26.39
N GLY A 506 -41.68 -21.50 26.42
CA GLY A 506 -41.67 -20.09 26.77
C GLY A 506 -42.47 -19.26 25.75
N ARG A 507 -43.03 -18.13 26.15
CA ARG A 507 -43.89 -17.26 25.33
C ARG A 507 -43.22 -16.89 23.95
N ILE A 508 -41.88 -16.83 23.91
CA ILE A 508 -41.13 -16.53 22.65
C ILE A 508 -41.20 -17.75 21.72
N ALA A 509 -40.99 -18.96 22.24
CA ALA A 509 -41.06 -20.19 21.47
C ALA A 509 -42.48 -20.43 20.94
N GLU A 510 -43.55 -20.18 21.71
CA GLU A 510 -44.94 -20.26 21.28
C GLU A 510 -45.25 -19.25 20.12
N ARG A 511 -44.76 -18.03 20.20
CA ARG A 511 -44.90 -17.04 19.14
C ARG A 511 -44.16 -17.44 17.86
N PHE A 512 -42.94 -17.96 18.00
CA PHE A 512 -42.18 -18.49 16.86
C PHE A 512 -42.89 -19.65 16.20
N ASP A 513 -43.41 -20.57 17.00
CA ASP A 513 -44.22 -21.70 16.55
C ASP A 513 -45.41 -21.24 15.71
N SER A 514 -46.17 -20.30 16.24
CA SER A 514 -47.31 -19.70 15.55
C SER A 514 -46.92 -19.02 14.22
N LEU A 515 -45.74 -18.31 14.24
CA LEU A 515 -45.20 -17.63 13.04
C LEU A 515 -44.78 -18.66 11.98
N LEU A 516 -44.09 -19.74 12.37
CA LEU A 516 -43.63 -20.81 11.50
C LEU A 516 -44.82 -21.53 10.87
N HIS A 517 -45.83 -21.92 11.66
CA HIS A 517 -47.07 -22.49 11.15
C HIS A 517 -47.78 -21.57 10.18
N LEU A 518 -47.86 -20.27 10.46
CA LEU A 518 -48.47 -19.30 9.57
C LEU A 518 -47.68 -19.18 8.25
N ALA A 519 -46.34 -19.16 8.32
CA ALA A 519 -45.44 -19.07 7.15
C ALA A 519 -45.58 -20.29 6.25
N MET A 520 -45.61 -21.50 6.82
CA MET A 520 -45.80 -22.76 6.06
C MET A 520 -47.21 -22.84 5.49
N ARG A 521 -48.23 -22.42 6.22
CA ARG A 521 -49.62 -22.42 5.77
C ARG A 521 -49.87 -21.43 4.63
N ARG A 522 -49.32 -20.20 4.77
CA ARG A 522 -49.39 -19.16 3.75
C ARG A 522 -48.10 -19.09 2.92
N ARG A 523 -47.61 -20.27 2.49
CA ARG A 523 -46.31 -20.40 1.81
C ARG A 523 -46.08 -19.44 0.66
N TRP A 524 -47.04 -19.22 -0.20
CA TRP A 524 -46.93 -18.31 -1.33
C TRP A 524 -46.84 -16.83 -0.89
N THR A 525 -47.57 -16.45 0.15
CA THR A 525 -47.46 -15.10 0.74
C THR A 525 -46.10 -14.86 1.35
N THR A 526 -45.54 -15.87 2.04
CA THR A 526 -44.19 -15.82 2.62
C THR A 526 -43.12 -15.67 1.53
N ILE A 527 -43.21 -16.48 0.47
CA ILE A 527 -42.30 -16.41 -0.67
C ILE A 527 -42.38 -15.04 -1.36
N PHE A 528 -43.60 -14.55 -1.62
CA PHE A 528 -43.81 -13.24 -2.26
C PHE A 528 -43.26 -12.10 -1.41
N LEU A 529 -43.53 -12.07 -0.09
CA LEU A 529 -43.02 -11.05 0.80
C LEU A 529 -41.48 -11.05 0.86
N THR A 530 -40.84 -12.23 0.92
CA THR A 530 -39.39 -12.35 0.90
C THR A 530 -38.79 -11.87 -0.42
N ALA A 531 -39.40 -12.25 -1.55
CA ALA A 531 -39.01 -11.78 -2.88
C ALA A 531 -39.17 -10.26 -3.01
N LEU A 532 -40.24 -9.68 -2.44
CA LEU A 532 -40.48 -8.26 -2.40
C LEU A 532 -39.40 -7.53 -1.57
N LEU A 533 -39.08 -8.04 -0.36
CA LEU A 533 -38.05 -7.49 0.49
C LEU A 533 -36.66 -7.55 -0.19
N PHE A 534 -36.38 -8.64 -0.90
CA PHE A 534 -35.17 -8.77 -1.69
C PHE A 534 -35.13 -7.76 -2.84
N GLY A 535 -36.22 -7.59 -3.58
CA GLY A 535 -36.33 -6.56 -4.63
C GLY A 535 -36.16 -5.14 -4.09
N VAL A 536 -36.74 -4.83 -2.92
CA VAL A 536 -36.56 -3.55 -2.22
C VAL A 536 -35.08 -3.40 -1.80
N SER A 537 -34.44 -4.44 -1.28
CA SER A 537 -33.03 -4.38 -0.89
C SER A 537 -32.10 -4.11 -2.09
N LEU A 538 -32.35 -4.74 -3.24
CA LEU A 538 -31.63 -4.47 -4.49
C LEU A 538 -31.83 -3.00 -4.96
N PHE A 539 -33.03 -2.46 -4.79
CA PHE A 539 -33.27 -1.04 -5.09
C PHE A 539 -32.53 -0.12 -4.11
N LEU A 540 -32.58 -0.42 -2.81
CA LEU A 540 -31.90 0.36 -1.76
C LEU A 540 -30.38 0.25 -1.84
N MET A 541 -29.83 -0.82 -2.43
CA MET A 541 -28.41 -0.99 -2.68
C MET A 541 -27.82 0.17 -3.49
N LYS A 542 -28.60 0.78 -4.38
CA LYS A 542 -28.17 1.95 -5.16
C LYS A 542 -27.87 3.21 -4.31
N PHE A 543 -28.35 3.24 -3.08
CA PHE A 543 -28.13 4.35 -2.14
C PHE A 543 -26.97 4.05 -1.16
N VAL A 544 -26.42 2.84 -1.17
CA VAL A 544 -25.22 2.51 -0.40
C VAL A 544 -24.03 3.11 -1.14
N GLN A 545 -23.25 3.91 -0.44
CA GLN A 545 -22.03 4.51 -1.01
C GLN A 545 -21.00 3.43 -1.35
N HIS A 546 -20.22 3.64 -2.44
CA HIS A 546 -19.18 2.72 -2.87
C HIS A 546 -17.80 3.32 -2.62
N GLN A 547 -16.97 2.63 -1.85
CA GLN A 547 -15.60 3.03 -1.51
C GLN A 547 -14.63 1.93 -1.95
N PHE A 548 -13.40 2.27 -2.30
CA PHE A 548 -12.35 1.27 -2.56
C PHE A 548 -11.77 0.75 -1.23
N PHE A 549 -10.86 1.49 -0.62
CA PHE A 549 -10.36 1.25 0.73
C PHE A 549 -10.69 2.45 1.62
N PRO A 550 -10.85 2.27 2.94
CA PRO A 550 -10.98 3.40 3.87
C PRO A 550 -9.64 4.14 4.01
N SER A 551 -9.68 5.40 4.48
CA SER A 551 -8.46 6.11 4.88
C SER A 551 -7.85 5.47 6.12
N SER A 552 -6.53 5.62 6.30
CA SER A 552 -5.81 5.07 7.45
C SER A 552 -6.32 5.64 8.78
N ASP A 553 -6.23 4.83 9.83
CA ASP A 553 -6.45 5.18 11.24
C ASP A 553 -5.20 5.78 11.91
N ARG A 554 -4.20 6.15 11.13
CA ARG A 554 -2.97 6.81 11.58
C ARG A 554 -3.14 8.33 11.68
N PRO A 555 -2.48 8.99 12.64
CA PRO A 555 -2.64 10.43 12.87
C PRO A 555 -1.88 11.31 11.86
N GLU A 556 -1.15 10.74 10.92
CA GLU A 556 -0.37 11.48 9.94
C GLU A 556 -1.24 12.08 8.83
N LEU A 557 -0.87 13.28 8.39
CA LEU A 557 -1.36 13.97 7.20
C LEU A 557 -0.21 14.21 6.23
N LEU A 558 -0.46 13.95 4.94
CA LEU A 558 0.40 14.38 3.85
C LEU A 558 -0.14 15.68 3.27
N VAL A 559 0.75 16.64 3.05
CA VAL A 559 0.44 17.90 2.37
C VAL A 559 1.40 18.07 1.21
N ASP A 560 0.87 17.92 0.00
CA ASP A 560 1.63 18.08 -1.24
C ASP A 560 1.52 19.52 -1.74
N LEU A 561 2.64 20.07 -2.17
CA LEU A 561 2.75 21.36 -2.82
C LEU A 561 3.43 21.18 -4.17
N ASN A 562 2.71 21.49 -5.24
CA ASN A 562 3.25 21.53 -6.60
C ASN A 562 3.19 22.96 -7.10
N LEU A 563 4.34 23.58 -7.23
CA LEU A 563 4.51 24.92 -7.82
C LEU A 563 4.44 24.81 -9.36
N PRO A 564 4.38 25.92 -10.09
CA PRO A 564 4.55 25.92 -11.53
C PRO A 564 5.85 25.22 -11.93
N GLN A 565 5.82 24.45 -13.03
CA GLN A 565 6.87 23.49 -13.40
C GLN A 565 8.28 24.08 -13.60
N ASN A 566 8.38 25.39 -13.84
CA ASN A 566 9.64 26.10 -13.94
C ASN A 566 10.11 26.78 -12.63
N SER A 567 9.45 26.46 -11.51
CA SER A 567 9.86 27.01 -10.22
C SER A 567 11.19 26.42 -9.77
N SER A 568 12.03 27.27 -9.20
CA SER A 568 13.29 26.84 -8.60
C SER A 568 13.04 26.16 -7.24
N ILE A 569 13.98 25.34 -6.83
CA ILE A 569 13.93 24.72 -5.49
C ILE A 569 13.96 25.78 -4.36
N HIS A 570 14.58 26.94 -4.60
CA HIS A 570 14.59 28.05 -3.67
C HIS A 570 13.21 28.65 -3.45
N GLU A 571 12.41 28.79 -4.53
CA GLU A 571 11.01 29.23 -4.42
C GLU A 571 10.16 28.19 -3.70
N THR A 572 10.36 26.93 -4.03
CA THR A 572 9.67 25.81 -3.34
C THR A 572 9.99 25.82 -1.85
N ARG A 573 11.26 26.05 -1.48
CA ARG A 573 11.67 26.23 -0.09
C ARG A 573 10.98 27.44 0.56
N ALA A 574 10.96 28.58 -0.11
CA ALA A 574 10.37 29.82 0.44
C ALA A 574 8.85 29.66 0.67
N VAL A 575 8.15 28.95 -0.22
CA VAL A 575 6.73 28.61 -0.03
C VAL A 575 6.56 27.67 1.14
N MET A 576 7.42 26.66 1.25
CA MET A 576 7.40 25.70 2.36
C MET A 576 7.66 26.39 3.70
N ASP A 577 8.67 27.28 3.78
CA ASP A 577 8.99 28.05 4.98
C ASP A 577 7.78 28.88 5.47
N ARG A 578 7.04 29.50 4.54
CA ARG A 578 5.79 30.21 4.87
C ARG A 578 4.71 29.32 5.43
N LEU A 579 4.57 28.10 4.87
CA LEU A 579 3.58 27.14 5.37
C LEU A 579 3.97 26.60 6.75
N GLU A 580 5.23 26.19 6.94
CA GLU A 580 5.75 25.69 8.21
C GLU A 580 5.59 26.72 9.34
N ALA A 581 5.80 28.01 9.05
CA ALA A 581 5.61 29.08 10.03
C ALA A 581 4.18 29.13 10.61
N THR A 582 3.19 28.67 9.86
CA THR A 582 1.78 28.62 10.31
C THR A 582 1.44 27.41 11.18
N LEU A 583 2.34 26.43 11.28
CA LEU A 583 2.15 25.19 12.05
C LEU A 583 2.72 25.28 13.47
N LYS A 584 3.63 26.23 13.73
CA LYS A 584 4.42 26.29 14.98
C LYS A 584 3.59 26.35 16.25
N ASP A 585 2.46 27.06 16.22
CA ASP A 585 1.62 27.31 17.40
C ASP A 585 0.32 26.49 17.39
N ASP A 586 0.22 25.48 16.54
CA ASP A 586 -0.98 24.65 16.44
C ASP A 586 -0.95 23.51 17.48
N GLU A 587 -1.80 23.62 18.49
CA GLU A 587 -1.87 22.66 19.60
C GLU A 587 -2.30 21.24 19.17
N ASP A 588 -2.97 21.08 18.03
CA ASP A 588 -3.39 19.77 17.52
C ASP A 588 -2.25 19.00 16.86
N ILE A 589 -1.11 19.67 16.56
CA ILE A 589 0.06 19.11 15.89
C ILE A 589 1.10 18.68 16.93
N ASP A 590 1.63 17.48 16.82
CA ASP A 590 2.74 16.98 17.62
C ASP A 590 4.09 17.41 17.01
N HIS A 591 4.31 17.03 15.75
CA HIS A 591 5.48 17.44 14.98
C HIS A 591 5.19 17.35 13.47
N TRP A 592 6.13 17.89 12.68
CA TRP A 592 6.11 17.74 11.22
C TRP A 592 7.53 17.66 10.67
N SER A 593 7.63 17.06 9.50
CA SER A 593 8.83 17.04 8.66
C SER A 593 8.49 17.59 7.28
N ALA A 594 9.44 18.32 6.69
CA ALA A 594 9.28 18.92 5.37
C ALA A 594 10.34 18.37 4.41
N TYR A 595 9.91 18.01 3.23
CA TYR A 595 10.72 17.54 2.12
C TYR A 595 10.58 18.54 0.98
N VAL A 596 11.69 19.12 0.53
CA VAL A 596 11.72 20.12 -0.54
C VAL A 596 12.55 19.58 -1.69
N GLY A 597 12.00 19.57 -2.89
CA GLY A 597 12.64 19.01 -4.07
C GLY A 597 12.45 17.50 -4.26
N GLU A 598 11.81 16.84 -3.30
CA GLU A 598 11.42 15.42 -3.38
C GLU A 598 10.25 15.13 -2.44
N GLY A 599 9.63 13.96 -2.56
CA GLY A 599 8.65 13.47 -1.60
C GLY A 599 9.30 12.80 -0.38
N ALA A 600 8.47 12.52 0.63
CA ALA A 600 8.90 11.75 1.79
C ALA A 600 9.39 10.36 1.36
N ILE A 601 10.45 9.88 2.02
CA ILE A 601 10.88 8.50 1.86
C ILE A 601 9.72 7.57 2.24
N ARG A 602 9.64 6.41 1.60
CA ARG A 602 8.57 5.43 1.88
C ARG A 602 8.65 4.92 3.32
N PHE A 603 8.01 5.63 4.25
CA PHE A 603 7.97 5.26 5.67
C PHE A 603 6.80 4.33 6.03
N TYR A 604 5.88 4.11 5.10
CA TYR A 604 4.83 3.07 5.16
C TYR A 604 4.54 2.57 3.75
N LEU A 605 4.08 1.31 3.64
CA LEU A 605 4.02 0.58 2.36
C LEU A 605 3.14 1.25 1.28
N PRO A 606 1.92 1.74 1.57
CA PRO A 606 1.04 2.37 0.57
C PRO A 606 1.43 3.80 0.15
N LEU A 607 2.59 4.34 0.55
CA LEU A 607 2.98 5.68 0.16
C LEU A 607 3.22 5.78 -1.36
N ASP A 608 2.54 6.72 -2.02
CA ASP A 608 2.87 7.14 -3.40
C ASP A 608 4.11 8.04 -3.38
N GLN A 609 5.28 7.41 -3.49
CA GLN A 609 6.57 8.11 -3.37
C GLN A 609 6.82 8.99 -4.60
N GLN A 610 7.00 10.30 -4.36
CA GLN A 610 7.33 11.27 -5.40
C GLN A 610 8.84 11.37 -5.57
N LEU A 611 9.31 11.22 -6.83
CA LEU A 611 10.72 11.36 -7.18
C LEU A 611 11.16 12.82 -7.14
N GLN A 612 12.50 13.02 -7.19
CA GLN A 612 13.14 14.33 -7.15
C GLN A 612 12.57 15.29 -8.20
N ASN A 613 12.14 16.48 -7.72
CA ASN A 613 11.48 17.47 -8.55
C ASN A 613 11.56 18.87 -7.92
N ASN A 614 12.26 19.81 -8.52
CA ASN A 614 12.54 21.14 -7.95
C ASN A 614 11.30 21.94 -7.53
N PHE A 615 10.18 21.76 -8.24
CA PHE A 615 8.92 22.47 -7.97
C PHE A 615 7.98 21.70 -7.03
N TYR A 616 8.45 20.60 -6.45
CA TYR A 616 7.66 19.78 -5.53
C TYR A 616 8.14 19.91 -4.09
N GLY A 617 7.19 20.02 -3.17
CA GLY A 617 7.43 19.92 -1.74
C GLY A 617 6.34 19.10 -1.05
N GLN A 618 6.71 18.39 0.00
CA GLN A 618 5.78 17.59 0.79
C GLN A 618 6.02 17.80 2.28
N LEU A 619 4.92 17.97 3.04
CA LEU A 619 4.93 17.92 4.50
C LEU A 619 4.32 16.60 4.98
N VAL A 620 4.94 16.01 5.96
CA VAL A 620 4.37 14.94 6.78
C VAL A 620 4.09 15.52 8.15
N ILE A 621 2.81 15.72 8.46
CA ILE A 621 2.35 16.31 9.72
C ILE A 621 1.79 15.19 10.59
N VAL A 622 2.32 15.04 11.80
CA VAL A 622 1.82 14.10 12.81
C VAL A 622 0.97 14.86 13.80
N THR A 623 -0.31 14.49 13.89
CA THR A 623 -1.27 15.09 14.83
C THR A 623 -1.38 14.28 16.11
N LYS A 624 -1.93 14.85 17.18
CA LYS A 624 -2.06 14.20 18.48
C LYS A 624 -2.98 12.96 18.43
N ASP A 625 -4.06 13.04 17.66
CA ASP A 625 -5.04 11.98 17.49
C ASP A 625 -5.82 12.14 16.18
N LEU A 626 -6.76 11.23 15.89
CA LEU A 626 -7.56 11.23 14.67
C LEU A 626 -8.52 12.43 14.58
N GLU A 627 -9.06 12.90 15.71
CA GLU A 627 -9.93 14.07 15.71
C GLU A 627 -9.14 15.35 15.42
N ALA A 628 -7.95 15.48 16.00
CA ALA A 628 -7.00 16.54 15.69
C ALA A 628 -6.62 16.51 14.21
N ARG A 629 -6.40 15.32 13.63
CA ARG A 629 -6.10 15.15 12.21
C ARG A 629 -7.18 15.78 11.32
N GLU A 630 -8.45 15.48 11.59
CA GLU A 630 -9.55 16.03 10.80
C GLU A 630 -9.67 17.56 10.96
N ARG A 631 -9.48 18.08 12.19
CA ARG A 631 -9.47 19.53 12.43
C ARG A 631 -8.31 20.23 11.72
N VAL A 632 -7.10 19.69 11.80
CA VAL A 632 -5.91 20.21 11.11
C VAL A 632 -6.09 20.16 9.60
N ALA A 633 -6.58 19.04 9.05
CA ALA A 633 -6.83 18.88 7.63
C ALA A 633 -7.83 19.92 7.11
N ALA A 634 -8.91 20.17 7.83
CA ALA A 634 -9.92 21.17 7.45
C ALA A 634 -9.33 22.60 7.45
N ARG A 635 -8.57 22.98 8.50
CA ARG A 635 -7.89 24.28 8.59
C ARG A 635 -6.88 24.48 7.48
N LEU A 636 -6.08 23.45 7.20
CA LEU A 636 -5.06 23.52 6.14
C LEU A 636 -5.68 23.63 4.75
N ARG A 637 -6.72 22.85 4.44
CA ARG A 637 -7.42 22.95 3.14
C ARG A 637 -7.99 24.35 2.92
N ASP A 638 -8.59 24.98 3.94
CA ASP A 638 -9.15 26.33 3.84
C ASP A 638 -8.03 27.39 3.66
N ARG A 639 -6.94 27.31 4.44
CA ARG A 639 -5.79 28.20 4.34
C ARG A 639 -5.08 28.07 2.98
N LEU A 640 -4.76 26.85 2.56
CA LEU A 640 -4.06 26.63 1.30
C LEU A 640 -4.85 27.17 0.11
N ARG A 641 -6.15 26.99 0.11
CA ARG A 641 -7.03 27.55 -0.93
C ARG A 641 -7.03 29.07 -0.97
N LYS A 642 -6.94 29.75 0.18
CA LYS A 642 -6.99 31.21 0.28
C LYS A 642 -5.64 31.87 0.01
N ASP A 643 -4.57 31.32 0.58
CA ASP A 643 -3.29 32.01 0.70
C ASP A 643 -2.24 31.52 -0.31
N TYR A 644 -2.48 30.37 -0.97
CA TYR A 644 -1.53 29.73 -1.90
C TYR A 644 -2.12 29.62 -3.32
N VAL A 645 -2.67 30.72 -3.80
CA VAL A 645 -3.26 30.79 -5.16
C VAL A 645 -2.18 30.55 -6.23
N GLY A 646 -2.48 29.72 -7.23
CA GLY A 646 -1.53 29.37 -8.29
C GLY A 646 -0.58 28.21 -7.94
N ILE A 647 -0.66 27.67 -6.73
CA ILE A 647 0.07 26.47 -6.30
C ILE A 647 -0.94 25.33 -6.19
N SER A 648 -0.64 24.19 -6.80
CA SER A 648 -1.45 22.99 -6.63
C SER A 648 -1.17 22.35 -5.28
N THR A 649 -2.14 22.36 -4.40
CA THR A 649 -2.02 21.82 -3.05
C THR A 649 -2.93 20.62 -2.85
N TYR A 650 -2.51 19.62 -2.03
CA TYR A 650 -3.33 18.49 -1.67
C TYR A 650 -3.08 18.05 -0.24
N VAL A 651 -4.14 18.02 0.57
CA VAL A 651 -4.10 17.57 1.97
C VAL A 651 -4.87 16.28 2.10
N GLN A 652 -4.18 15.20 2.44
CA GLN A 652 -4.75 13.87 2.54
C GLN A 652 -4.25 13.11 3.78
N PRO A 653 -5.09 12.27 4.41
CA PRO A 653 -4.61 11.27 5.36
C PRO A 653 -3.82 10.18 4.60
N LEU A 654 -3.09 9.36 5.34
CA LEU A 654 -2.47 8.17 4.75
C LEU A 654 -3.53 7.24 4.17
N GLU A 655 -3.21 6.57 3.07
CA GLU A 655 -4.08 5.59 2.40
C GLU A 655 -3.88 4.19 2.98
N MET A 656 -4.88 3.32 2.83
CA MET A 656 -4.78 1.88 3.04
C MET A 656 -4.89 1.15 1.71
N GLY A 657 -4.24 -0.02 1.60
CA GLY A 657 -4.21 -0.79 0.35
C GLY A 657 -3.33 -0.15 -0.74
N PRO A 658 -3.52 -0.48 -2.02
CA PRO A 658 -2.74 0.08 -3.12
C PRO A 658 -2.87 1.61 -3.19
N PRO A 659 -1.76 2.36 -3.40
CA PRO A 659 -1.79 3.83 -3.42
C PRO A 659 -2.58 4.35 -4.63
N VAL A 660 -3.40 5.37 -4.41
CA VAL A 660 -4.25 6.00 -5.44
C VAL A 660 -3.85 7.45 -5.71
N GLY A 661 -3.44 8.19 -4.66
CA GLY A 661 -3.20 9.62 -4.71
C GLY A 661 -4.51 10.42 -4.85
N ARG A 662 -4.56 11.41 -5.76
CA ARG A 662 -5.84 12.14 -5.98
C ARG A 662 -6.91 11.19 -6.51
N PRO A 663 -8.11 11.17 -5.92
CA PRO A 663 -9.08 10.09 -6.14
C PRO A 663 -9.74 10.12 -7.53
N ILE A 664 -9.93 11.31 -8.11
CA ILE A 664 -10.49 11.48 -9.45
C ILE A 664 -9.37 11.72 -10.43
N GLN A 665 -9.23 10.84 -11.40
CA GLN A 665 -8.22 10.95 -12.45
C GLN A 665 -8.80 10.56 -13.80
N TYR A 666 -8.46 11.35 -14.82
CA TYR A 666 -8.76 11.06 -16.22
C TYR A 666 -7.50 11.29 -17.04
N ARG A 667 -7.09 10.30 -17.79
CA ARG A 667 -5.93 10.36 -18.68
C ARG A 667 -6.38 10.69 -20.09
N VAL A 668 -5.88 11.78 -20.62
CA VAL A 668 -6.06 12.18 -22.02
C VAL A 668 -4.78 11.86 -22.76
N SER A 669 -4.85 10.95 -23.72
CA SER A 669 -3.69 10.49 -24.49
C SER A 669 -3.89 10.64 -26.00
N GLY A 670 -2.81 10.91 -26.71
CA GLY A 670 -2.84 11.06 -28.15
C GLY A 670 -1.46 11.39 -28.74
N PRO A 671 -1.33 11.47 -30.08
CA PRO A 671 -0.03 11.61 -30.75
C PRO A 671 0.58 13.02 -30.67
N GLN A 672 -0.22 14.07 -30.52
CA GLN A 672 0.24 15.48 -30.57
C GLN A 672 0.05 16.14 -29.19
N ILE A 673 1.14 16.62 -28.61
CA ILE A 673 1.18 17.22 -27.27
C ILE A 673 0.19 18.39 -27.14
N ASP A 674 0.19 19.31 -28.10
CA ASP A 674 -0.67 20.49 -28.07
C ASP A 674 -2.17 20.14 -28.10
N LYS A 675 -2.54 19.11 -28.85
CA LYS A 675 -3.92 18.62 -28.90
C LYS A 675 -4.31 17.86 -27.62
N VAL A 676 -3.39 17.07 -27.08
CA VAL A 676 -3.62 16.40 -25.78
C VAL A 676 -3.86 17.46 -24.70
N ARG A 677 -3.12 18.57 -24.72
CA ARG A 677 -3.31 19.71 -23.80
C ARG A 677 -4.67 20.38 -23.99
N GLU A 678 -5.02 20.70 -25.24
CA GLU A 678 -6.32 21.30 -25.57
C GLU A 678 -7.48 20.43 -25.05
N TYR A 679 -7.43 19.13 -25.28
CA TYR A 679 -8.47 18.20 -24.86
C TYR A 679 -8.47 17.97 -23.32
N ALA A 680 -7.31 17.97 -22.69
CA ALA A 680 -7.22 17.91 -21.23
C ALA A 680 -7.85 19.14 -20.56
N MET A 681 -7.62 20.33 -21.12
CA MET A 681 -8.25 21.57 -20.65
C MET A 681 -9.76 21.56 -20.92
N GLY A 682 -10.20 21.07 -22.09
CA GLY A 682 -11.62 20.89 -22.40
C GLY A 682 -12.32 19.93 -21.43
N LEU A 683 -11.67 18.80 -21.10
CA LEU A 683 -12.16 17.85 -20.12
C LEU A 683 -12.25 18.46 -18.71
N ALA A 684 -11.23 19.24 -18.32
CA ALA A 684 -11.26 19.97 -17.05
C ALA A 684 -12.46 20.91 -16.94
N GLY A 685 -12.82 21.58 -18.05
CA GLY A 685 -14.04 22.40 -18.11
C GLY A 685 -15.34 21.61 -17.91
N VAL A 686 -15.39 20.36 -18.41
CA VAL A 686 -16.52 19.44 -18.17
C VAL A 686 -16.59 19.05 -16.68
N LEU A 687 -15.45 18.78 -16.04
CA LEU A 687 -15.37 18.38 -14.63
C LEU A 687 -15.74 19.55 -13.70
N ASP A 688 -15.27 20.77 -13.99
CA ASP A 688 -15.49 21.97 -13.17
C ASP A 688 -16.96 22.35 -13.05
N GLY A 689 -17.78 21.94 -14.01
CA GLY A 689 -19.25 22.11 -13.97
C GLY A 689 -19.95 21.37 -12.83
N ASN A 690 -19.27 20.44 -12.13
CA ASN A 690 -19.88 19.65 -11.05
C ASN A 690 -19.49 20.22 -9.68
N PRO A 691 -20.47 20.54 -8.79
CA PRO A 691 -20.19 21.16 -7.48
C PRO A 691 -19.41 20.27 -6.52
N ASN A 692 -19.36 18.95 -6.75
CA ASN A 692 -18.64 17.99 -5.93
C ASN A 692 -17.17 17.83 -6.37
N ILE A 693 -16.76 18.43 -7.48
CA ILE A 693 -15.36 18.50 -7.91
C ILE A 693 -14.67 19.62 -7.13
N GLY A 694 -13.53 19.27 -6.57
CA GLY A 694 -12.60 20.22 -5.93
C GLY A 694 -11.56 20.74 -6.91
N ASP A 695 -10.34 20.98 -6.42
CA ASP A 695 -9.28 21.56 -7.22
C ASP A 695 -8.89 20.63 -8.37
N ILE A 696 -8.97 21.15 -9.58
CA ILE A 696 -8.53 20.42 -10.79
C ILE A 696 -7.08 20.80 -11.08
N VAL A 697 -6.26 19.79 -11.28
CA VAL A 697 -4.83 19.95 -11.57
C VAL A 697 -4.40 18.98 -12.66
N TYR A 698 -3.28 19.32 -13.31
CA TYR A 698 -2.67 18.47 -14.32
C TYR A 698 -1.33 17.94 -13.81
N ASP A 699 -0.92 16.76 -14.23
CA ASP A 699 0.42 16.25 -13.94
C ASP A 699 1.49 17.05 -14.72
N TRP A 700 1.15 17.58 -15.88
CA TRP A 700 1.93 18.55 -16.62
C TRP A 700 1.02 19.29 -17.61
N ASN A 701 1.25 20.56 -17.86
CA ASN A 701 0.45 21.34 -18.80
C ASN A 701 1.15 22.61 -19.30
N GLU A 702 1.84 23.33 -18.43
CA GLU A 702 2.32 24.66 -18.74
C GLU A 702 3.68 24.61 -19.45
N PRO A 703 3.85 25.31 -20.61
CA PRO A 703 5.17 25.52 -21.18
C PRO A 703 5.98 26.47 -20.29
N GLY A 704 7.25 26.16 -20.16
CA GLY A 704 8.19 26.95 -19.40
C GLY A 704 9.01 27.89 -20.24
N LYS A 705 9.55 28.96 -19.61
CA LYS A 705 10.49 29.88 -20.27
C LYS A 705 11.84 29.20 -20.44
N MET A 706 12.37 29.21 -21.64
CA MET A 706 13.71 28.77 -22.00
C MET A 706 14.47 29.94 -22.60
N LEU A 707 15.78 30.00 -22.29
CA LEU A 707 16.69 30.94 -22.94
C LEU A 707 17.35 30.25 -24.14
N LYS A 708 17.05 30.70 -25.33
CA LYS A 708 17.65 30.19 -26.57
C LYS A 708 18.77 31.06 -27.03
N ILE A 709 19.88 30.44 -27.40
CA ILE A 709 21.07 31.10 -27.95
C ILE A 709 21.22 30.60 -29.39
N ASP A 710 20.78 31.44 -30.36
CA ASP A 710 20.91 31.17 -31.79
C ASP A 710 22.27 31.62 -32.29
N ILE A 711 23.15 30.68 -32.57
CA ILE A 711 24.52 30.92 -33.02
C ILE A 711 24.55 31.14 -34.55
N ALA A 712 25.07 32.27 -34.99
CA ALA A 712 25.37 32.51 -36.41
C ALA A 712 26.61 31.69 -36.80
N GLN A 713 26.38 30.46 -37.28
CA GLN A 713 27.41 29.45 -37.50
C GLN A 713 28.60 29.93 -38.37
N ASP A 714 28.31 30.73 -39.38
CA ASP A 714 29.38 31.28 -40.27
C ASP A 714 30.29 32.27 -39.50
N LYS A 715 29.70 33.14 -38.66
CA LYS A 715 30.47 34.06 -37.83
C LYS A 715 31.28 33.32 -36.75
N ALA A 716 30.67 32.32 -36.13
CA ALA A 716 31.34 31.53 -35.11
C ALA A 716 32.56 30.78 -35.68
N ARG A 717 32.41 30.16 -36.87
CA ARG A 717 33.51 29.48 -37.56
C ARG A 717 34.64 30.44 -37.94
N GLN A 718 34.32 31.66 -38.41
CA GLN A 718 35.33 32.68 -38.69
C GLN A 718 36.14 33.07 -37.46
N LEU A 719 35.53 32.96 -36.28
CA LEU A 719 36.17 33.21 -34.98
C LEU A 719 36.89 31.98 -34.42
N GLY A 720 36.83 30.84 -35.11
CA GLY A 720 37.38 29.57 -34.66
C GLY A 720 36.58 28.90 -33.56
N LEU A 721 35.30 29.23 -33.42
CA LEU A 721 34.38 28.68 -32.38
C LEU A 721 33.41 27.69 -32.99
N SER A 722 33.27 26.53 -32.39
CA SER A 722 32.20 25.57 -32.64
C SER A 722 30.99 25.81 -31.76
N SER A 723 29.85 25.24 -32.11
CA SER A 723 28.68 25.26 -31.23
C SER A 723 28.94 24.53 -29.88
N GLU A 724 29.78 23.48 -29.91
CA GLU A 724 30.24 22.79 -28.72
C GLU A 724 31.06 23.72 -27.81
N ASP A 725 32.00 24.50 -28.36
CA ASP A 725 32.79 25.45 -27.56
C ASP A 725 31.87 26.48 -26.87
N VAL A 726 30.91 27.04 -27.62
CA VAL A 726 29.96 27.99 -27.04
C VAL A 726 29.10 27.36 -25.95
N ALA A 727 28.58 26.13 -26.18
CA ALA A 727 27.78 25.42 -25.21
C ALA A 727 28.58 25.10 -23.93
N GLN A 728 29.83 24.65 -24.05
CA GLN A 728 30.73 24.40 -22.94
C GLN A 728 31.07 25.67 -22.15
N ILE A 729 31.31 26.78 -22.84
CA ILE A 729 31.56 28.08 -22.19
C ILE A 729 30.31 28.53 -21.44
N MET A 730 29.13 28.43 -22.05
CA MET A 730 27.87 28.81 -21.43
C MET A 730 27.58 27.97 -20.18
N ASN A 731 27.78 26.65 -20.29
CA ASN A 731 27.61 25.74 -19.14
C ASN A 731 28.59 26.10 -18.00
N SER A 732 29.85 26.35 -18.34
CA SER A 732 30.86 26.77 -17.35
C SER A 732 30.54 28.11 -16.70
N VAL A 733 29.97 29.04 -17.45
CA VAL A 733 29.59 30.37 -16.92
C VAL A 733 28.37 30.30 -16.03
N VAL A 734 27.29 29.67 -16.51
CA VAL A 734 25.96 29.69 -15.85
C VAL A 734 25.88 28.68 -14.72
N THR A 735 26.08 27.40 -15.02
CA THR A 735 25.92 26.29 -14.07
C THR A 735 27.23 26.02 -13.32
N GLY A 736 28.35 26.18 -14.00
CA GLY A 736 29.65 25.74 -13.57
C GLY A 736 30.02 24.37 -14.10
N SER A 737 31.30 24.13 -14.25
CA SER A 737 31.86 22.84 -14.64
C SER A 737 32.81 22.29 -13.57
N ALA A 738 32.80 20.96 -13.38
CA ALA A 738 33.73 20.31 -12.48
C ALA A 738 35.16 20.47 -13.02
N VAL A 739 36.01 21.13 -12.24
CA VAL A 739 37.41 21.39 -12.56
C VAL A 739 38.27 20.21 -12.09
N THR A 740 38.12 19.83 -10.82
CA THR A 740 38.87 18.73 -10.19
C THR A 740 38.14 18.31 -8.91
N GLN A 741 38.75 17.44 -8.10
CA GLN A 741 38.18 17.01 -6.82
C GLN A 741 39.25 17.15 -5.71
N VAL A 742 38.84 17.66 -4.57
CA VAL A 742 39.64 17.64 -3.34
C VAL A 742 39.27 16.43 -2.52
N ARG A 743 40.27 15.71 -2.05
CA ARG A 743 40.08 14.54 -1.16
C ARG A 743 40.11 15.00 0.27
N ASP A 744 38.94 14.97 0.93
CA ASP A 744 38.78 15.40 2.30
C ASP A 744 38.14 14.27 3.11
N ASP A 745 38.99 13.54 3.83
CA ASP A 745 38.63 12.31 4.56
C ASP A 745 37.93 11.28 3.67
N ILE A 746 36.68 10.92 3.97
CA ILE A 746 35.86 9.98 3.18
C ILE A 746 35.17 10.65 1.97
N TYR A 747 35.23 11.96 1.85
CA TYR A 747 34.54 12.71 0.82
C TYR A 747 35.44 13.09 -0.37
N LEU A 748 34.84 13.06 -1.55
CA LEU A 748 35.37 13.66 -2.76
C LEU A 748 34.63 14.98 -3.00
N VAL A 749 35.26 16.08 -2.61
CA VAL A 749 34.69 17.43 -2.74
C VAL A 749 34.99 17.96 -4.13
N ASN A 750 33.93 18.14 -4.95
CA ASN A 750 34.11 18.69 -6.29
C ASN A 750 34.56 20.16 -6.26
N VAL A 751 35.51 20.49 -7.10
CA VAL A 751 35.90 21.88 -7.35
C VAL A 751 35.17 22.34 -8.62
N ILE A 752 34.27 23.31 -8.48
CA ILE A 752 33.40 23.78 -9.56
C ILE A 752 33.86 25.19 -9.98
N GLY A 753 34.23 25.30 -11.25
CA GLY A 753 34.56 26.60 -11.84
C GLY A 753 33.31 27.22 -12.48
N ARG A 754 32.92 28.43 -12.05
CA ARG A 754 31.78 29.18 -12.60
C ARG A 754 32.06 30.67 -12.67
N ALA A 755 31.23 31.43 -13.38
CA ALA A 755 31.35 32.89 -13.36
C ALA A 755 30.88 33.48 -12.02
N GLU A 756 31.35 34.68 -11.69
CA GLU A 756 30.82 35.45 -10.58
C GLU A 756 29.34 35.73 -10.73
N ASP A 757 28.59 35.80 -9.62
CA ASP A 757 27.15 35.99 -9.61
C ASP A 757 26.68 37.23 -10.39
N SER A 758 27.48 38.28 -10.34
CA SER A 758 27.26 39.53 -11.11
C SER A 758 27.30 39.34 -12.63
N GLU A 759 27.89 38.22 -13.14
CA GLU A 759 28.09 37.96 -14.56
C GLU A 759 27.18 36.87 -15.12
N ARG A 760 26.42 36.20 -14.27
CA ARG A 760 25.54 35.08 -14.66
C ARG A 760 24.06 35.28 -14.35
N GLY A 761 23.68 36.32 -13.66
CA GLY A 761 22.33 36.47 -13.08
C GLY A 761 21.27 37.11 -13.97
N SER A 762 21.61 37.68 -15.16
CA SER A 762 20.64 38.32 -16.04
C SER A 762 20.91 38.08 -17.52
N LEU A 763 19.85 38.27 -18.35
CA LEU A 763 19.95 38.19 -19.81
C LEU A 763 20.99 39.19 -20.36
N GLU A 764 20.97 40.44 -19.90
CA GLU A 764 21.87 41.49 -20.36
C GLU A 764 23.34 41.16 -20.06
N THR A 765 23.62 40.53 -18.90
CA THR A 765 24.96 40.07 -18.57
C THR A 765 25.40 38.92 -19.47
N LEU A 766 24.50 38.00 -19.81
CA LEU A 766 24.82 36.91 -20.74
C LEU A 766 25.05 37.38 -22.18
N GLU A 767 24.26 38.36 -22.71
CA GLU A 767 24.49 38.94 -24.03
C GLU A 767 25.85 39.65 -24.15
N SER A 768 26.26 40.29 -23.04
CA SER A 768 27.54 41.00 -22.96
C SER A 768 28.72 40.12 -22.57
N LEU A 769 28.48 38.81 -22.34
CA LEU A 769 29.50 37.86 -21.94
C LEU A 769 30.68 37.88 -22.93
N GLN A 770 31.89 38.05 -22.39
CA GLN A 770 33.11 38.05 -23.19
C GLN A 770 33.61 36.62 -23.40
N ILE A 771 33.64 36.19 -24.66
CA ILE A 771 34.13 34.87 -25.05
C ILE A 771 35.53 35.02 -25.62
N VAL A 772 36.49 34.31 -25.03
CA VAL A 772 37.86 34.26 -25.52
C VAL A 772 37.97 33.24 -26.66
N THR A 773 38.32 33.70 -27.85
CA THR A 773 38.54 32.86 -29.03
C THR A 773 39.83 32.07 -28.91
N PRO A 774 40.06 30.97 -29.68
CA PRO A 774 41.35 30.28 -29.74
C PRO A 774 42.55 31.15 -30.11
N SER A 775 42.31 32.26 -30.81
CA SER A 775 43.34 33.27 -31.14
C SER A 775 43.68 34.23 -29.99
N GLY A 776 43.04 34.12 -28.84
CA GLY A 776 43.23 35.00 -27.68
C GLY A 776 42.43 36.31 -27.76
N THR A 777 41.58 36.51 -28.75
CA THR A 777 40.75 37.71 -28.90
C THR A 777 39.46 37.56 -28.07
N SER A 778 39.09 38.56 -27.32
CA SER A 778 37.83 38.60 -26.55
C SER A 778 36.72 39.24 -27.35
N ILE A 779 35.58 38.55 -27.47
CA ILE A 779 34.43 38.98 -28.29
C ILE A 779 33.15 38.79 -27.48
N PRO A 780 32.24 39.81 -27.48
CA PRO A 780 30.97 39.63 -26.78
C PRO A 780 30.05 38.62 -27.50
N LEU A 781 29.32 37.81 -26.77
CA LEU A 781 28.41 36.77 -27.29
C LEU A 781 27.43 37.32 -28.34
N LYS A 782 26.89 38.53 -28.13
CA LYS A 782 25.97 39.19 -29.04
C LYS A 782 26.55 39.49 -30.46
N ALA A 783 27.86 39.43 -30.63
CA ALA A 783 28.49 39.66 -31.92
C ALA A 783 28.23 38.53 -32.92
N PHE A 784 28.04 37.31 -32.46
CA PHE A 784 27.82 36.13 -33.29
C PHE A 784 26.65 35.22 -32.83
N ALA A 785 25.95 35.60 -31.75
CA ALA A 785 24.77 34.85 -31.29
C ALA A 785 23.64 35.81 -30.90
N LYS A 786 22.42 35.41 -31.07
CA LYS A 786 21.20 36.08 -30.60
C LYS A 786 20.61 35.31 -29.42
N VAL A 787 20.32 36.03 -28.36
CA VAL A 787 19.67 35.46 -27.16
C VAL A 787 18.21 35.87 -27.15
N SER A 788 17.31 34.92 -26.93
CA SER A 788 15.88 35.18 -26.91
C SER A 788 15.19 34.24 -25.92
N TYR A 789 14.04 34.69 -25.35
CA TYR A 789 13.18 33.82 -24.58
C TYR A 789 12.23 33.08 -25.51
N GLU A 790 12.14 31.78 -25.37
CA GLU A 790 11.14 30.92 -26.00
C GLU A 790 10.38 30.14 -24.95
N LEU A 791 9.25 29.54 -25.34
CA LEU A 791 8.48 28.63 -24.51
C LEU A 791 8.73 27.20 -24.97
N GLU A 792 9.13 26.34 -24.06
CA GLU A 792 9.36 24.91 -24.28
C GLU A 792 8.61 24.11 -23.23
N GLN A 793 8.29 22.85 -23.53
CA GLN A 793 7.77 21.94 -22.52
C GLN A 793 8.87 21.59 -21.51
N PRO A 794 8.73 21.92 -20.22
CA PRO A 794 9.74 21.56 -19.24
C PRO A 794 9.72 20.06 -18.91
N LEU A 795 8.63 19.37 -19.27
CA LEU A 795 8.36 18.00 -18.89
C LEU A 795 7.29 17.41 -19.81
N VAL A 796 7.49 16.19 -20.29
CA VAL A 796 6.50 15.43 -21.08
C VAL A 796 6.27 14.07 -20.42
N TRP A 797 5.04 13.80 -20.00
CA TRP A 797 4.63 12.46 -19.56
C TRP A 797 4.11 11.63 -20.74
N ARG A 798 4.47 10.36 -20.71
CA ARG A 798 3.95 9.35 -21.66
C ARG A 798 3.42 8.14 -20.90
N ARG A 799 2.45 7.47 -21.51
CA ARG A 799 1.99 6.13 -21.14
C ARG A 799 1.89 5.29 -22.40
N ASP A 800 2.55 4.14 -22.39
CA ASP A 800 2.60 3.25 -23.56
C ASP A 800 2.99 4.00 -24.83
N ARG A 801 4.08 4.76 -24.75
CA ARG A 801 4.69 5.57 -25.80
C ARG A 801 3.82 6.72 -26.34
N LYS A 802 2.72 7.05 -25.68
CA LYS A 802 1.84 8.16 -26.09
C LYS A 802 1.92 9.31 -25.10
N PRO A 803 2.12 10.55 -25.56
CA PRO A 803 1.92 11.72 -24.71
C PRO A 803 0.57 11.64 -23.98
N THR A 804 0.61 11.79 -22.68
CA THR A 804 -0.58 11.60 -21.81
C THR A 804 -0.59 12.68 -20.76
N ILE A 805 -1.69 13.44 -20.66
CA ILE A 805 -1.96 14.38 -19.57
C ILE A 805 -3.01 13.76 -18.65
N THR A 806 -2.70 13.68 -17.35
CA THR A 806 -3.65 13.26 -16.35
C THR A 806 -4.31 14.47 -15.73
N VAL A 807 -5.61 14.61 -15.95
CA VAL A 807 -6.48 15.58 -15.27
C VAL A 807 -6.87 14.97 -13.94
N LYS A 808 -6.43 15.57 -12.84
CA LYS A 808 -6.65 15.08 -11.48
C LYS A 808 -7.53 16.06 -10.74
N ALA A 809 -8.45 15.54 -9.91
CA ALA A 809 -9.29 16.40 -9.10
C ALA A 809 -9.45 15.86 -7.67
N SER A 810 -9.67 16.78 -6.74
CA SER A 810 -10.08 16.47 -5.38
C SER A 810 -11.60 16.42 -5.26
N LEU A 811 -12.10 15.92 -4.15
CA LEU A 811 -13.54 15.87 -3.84
C LEU A 811 -13.95 17.07 -2.99
N ARG A 812 -15.19 17.54 -3.21
CA ARG A 812 -15.91 18.45 -2.30
C ARG A 812 -17.11 17.73 -1.72
N GLY A 813 -17.25 17.78 -0.40
CA GLY A 813 -18.33 17.10 0.32
C GLY A 813 -18.00 15.63 0.64
N GLU A 814 -19.03 14.88 1.04
CA GLU A 814 -18.93 13.50 1.52
C GLU A 814 -19.17 12.43 0.43
N ILE A 815 -19.20 12.83 -0.84
CA ILE A 815 -19.41 11.88 -1.94
C ILE A 815 -18.18 10.99 -2.14
N GLN A 816 -18.42 9.71 -2.41
CA GLN A 816 -17.34 8.78 -2.71
C GLN A 816 -16.81 8.94 -4.15
N PRO A 817 -15.49 8.73 -4.40
CA PRO A 817 -14.89 8.90 -5.72
C PRO A 817 -15.57 8.07 -6.81
N THR A 818 -15.85 6.81 -6.54
CA THR A 818 -16.49 5.89 -7.49
C THR A 818 -17.90 6.35 -7.88
N ASP A 819 -18.67 6.85 -6.92
CA ASP A 819 -20.02 7.35 -7.16
C ASP A 819 -20.01 8.65 -7.97
N LEU A 820 -19.03 9.54 -7.71
CA LEU A 820 -18.87 10.77 -8.48
C LEU A 820 -18.47 10.48 -9.93
N VAL A 821 -17.48 9.59 -10.13
CA VAL A 821 -17.05 9.20 -11.48
C VAL A 821 -18.20 8.55 -12.26
N ALA A 822 -19.02 7.71 -11.61
CA ALA A 822 -20.21 7.13 -12.25
C ALA A 822 -21.23 8.19 -12.68
N ARG A 823 -21.42 9.25 -11.89
CA ARG A 823 -22.29 10.39 -12.25
C ARG A 823 -21.74 11.22 -13.41
N LEU A 824 -20.40 11.39 -13.45
CA LEU A 824 -19.71 12.14 -14.52
C LEU A 824 -19.59 11.33 -15.83
N ALA A 825 -19.67 10.01 -15.77
CA ALA A 825 -19.45 9.14 -16.91
C ALA A 825 -20.25 9.50 -18.18
N PRO A 826 -21.55 9.90 -18.14
CA PRO A 826 -22.30 10.30 -19.33
C PRO A 826 -21.76 11.58 -19.97
N GLU A 827 -21.26 12.52 -19.17
CA GLU A 827 -20.72 13.81 -19.66
C GLU A 827 -19.34 13.64 -20.23
N VAL A 828 -18.47 12.92 -19.52
CA VAL A 828 -17.14 12.56 -20.00
C VAL A 828 -17.20 11.74 -21.28
N LYS A 829 -18.17 10.80 -21.38
CA LYS A 829 -18.36 10.00 -22.60
C LYS A 829 -18.77 10.87 -23.79
N ARG A 830 -19.72 11.79 -23.60
CA ARG A 830 -20.14 12.72 -24.67
C ARG A 830 -18.96 13.57 -25.17
N PHE A 831 -18.11 14.02 -24.26
CA PHE A 831 -16.89 14.74 -24.61
C PHE A 831 -15.91 13.83 -25.36
N ALA A 832 -15.66 12.61 -24.88
CA ALA A 832 -14.77 11.64 -25.50
C ALA A 832 -15.23 11.22 -26.91
N ASP A 833 -16.54 11.03 -27.11
CA ASP A 833 -17.13 10.68 -28.42
C ASP A 833 -16.98 11.82 -29.46
N GLY A 834 -16.71 13.03 -29.03
CA GLY A 834 -16.40 14.19 -29.88
C GLY A 834 -14.92 14.29 -30.31
N LEU A 835 -14.03 13.47 -29.74
CA LEU A 835 -12.60 13.50 -30.05
C LEU A 835 -12.27 12.68 -31.33
N PRO A 836 -11.19 13.04 -32.05
CA PRO A 836 -10.66 12.19 -33.11
C PRO A 836 -10.26 10.80 -32.61
N ALA A 837 -10.37 9.78 -33.47
CA ALA A 837 -10.20 8.37 -33.08
C ALA A 837 -8.81 7.98 -32.54
N ASN A 838 -7.79 8.81 -32.77
CA ASN A 838 -6.42 8.63 -32.24
C ASN A 838 -6.18 9.28 -30.88
N TYR A 839 -7.19 9.93 -30.30
CA TYR A 839 -7.20 10.46 -28.92
C TYR A 839 -8.14 9.65 -28.05
N ARG A 840 -7.75 9.46 -26.81
CA ARG A 840 -8.51 8.64 -25.84
C ARG A 840 -8.58 9.33 -24.49
N ILE A 841 -9.71 9.09 -23.80
CA ILE A 841 -9.88 9.44 -22.40
C ILE A 841 -10.09 8.14 -21.63
N GLU A 842 -9.24 7.90 -20.67
CA GLU A 842 -9.29 6.74 -19.78
C GLU A 842 -9.51 7.18 -18.35
N VAL A 843 -10.35 6.45 -17.63
CA VAL A 843 -10.55 6.67 -16.19
C VAL A 843 -9.38 6.06 -15.43
N GLY A 844 -8.82 6.81 -14.50
CA GLY A 844 -7.76 6.38 -13.58
C GLY A 844 -8.16 6.55 -12.12
N GLY A 845 -7.16 6.57 -11.25
CA GLY A 845 -7.35 6.79 -9.82
C GLY A 845 -8.14 5.68 -9.13
N THR A 846 -9.00 6.04 -8.19
CA THR A 846 -9.74 5.08 -7.36
C THR A 846 -10.54 4.06 -8.17
N VAL A 847 -11.14 4.48 -9.29
CA VAL A 847 -11.97 3.59 -10.13
C VAL A 847 -11.13 2.54 -10.85
N GLU A 848 -9.96 2.91 -11.36
CA GLU A 848 -9.03 1.96 -12.01
C GLU A 848 -8.53 0.93 -11.00
N GLU A 849 -8.09 1.37 -9.82
CA GLU A 849 -7.56 0.49 -8.79
C GLU A 849 -8.65 -0.44 -8.20
N SER A 850 -9.87 0.10 -7.99
CA SER A 850 -11.02 -0.73 -7.61
C SER A 850 -11.32 -1.80 -8.68
N GLY A 851 -11.31 -1.41 -9.95
CA GLY A 851 -11.54 -2.35 -11.06
C GLY A 851 -10.46 -3.43 -11.16
N LYS A 852 -9.19 -3.10 -10.93
CA LYS A 852 -8.07 -4.06 -10.88
C LYS A 852 -8.20 -5.04 -9.71
N ALA A 853 -8.72 -4.59 -8.57
CA ALA A 853 -8.92 -5.44 -7.39
C ALA A 853 -10.15 -6.34 -7.51
N GLU A 854 -11.27 -5.81 -8.02
CA GLU A 854 -12.57 -6.50 -8.10
C GLU A 854 -12.70 -7.42 -9.33
N GLY A 855 -12.07 -7.04 -10.45
CA GLY A 855 -12.12 -7.80 -11.69
C GLY A 855 -11.67 -9.26 -11.55
N PRO A 856 -10.53 -9.57 -10.94
CA PRO A 856 -10.10 -10.94 -10.68
C PRO A 856 -11.04 -11.71 -9.75
N ILE A 857 -11.64 -11.06 -8.74
CA ILE A 857 -12.64 -11.69 -7.87
C ILE A 857 -13.81 -12.20 -8.71
N ALA A 858 -14.37 -11.35 -9.57
CA ALA A 858 -15.49 -11.70 -10.42
C ALA A 858 -15.19 -12.92 -11.33
N LYS A 859 -13.94 -13.07 -11.78
CA LYS A 859 -13.51 -14.24 -12.58
C LYS A 859 -13.46 -15.54 -11.77
N VAL A 860 -13.23 -15.48 -10.46
CA VAL A 860 -13.14 -16.65 -9.56
C VAL A 860 -14.50 -17.05 -8.98
N VAL A 861 -15.48 -16.13 -8.92
CA VAL A 861 -16.83 -16.43 -8.41
C VAL A 861 -17.48 -17.67 -9.07
N PRO A 862 -17.41 -17.91 -10.39
CA PRO A 862 -17.95 -19.13 -10.98
C PRO A 862 -17.31 -20.41 -10.42
N LEU A 863 -15.99 -20.40 -10.17
CA LEU A 863 -15.30 -21.52 -9.53
C LEU A 863 -15.79 -21.73 -8.09
N MET A 864 -15.97 -20.65 -7.33
CA MET A 864 -16.56 -20.71 -5.99
C MET A 864 -17.92 -21.39 -6.00
N LEU A 865 -18.82 -20.94 -6.88
CA LEU A 865 -20.16 -21.50 -7.01
C LEU A 865 -20.14 -22.97 -7.44
N PHE A 866 -19.22 -23.35 -8.35
CA PHE A 866 -19.02 -24.72 -8.75
C PHE A 866 -18.56 -25.62 -7.60
N LEU A 867 -17.57 -25.17 -6.81
CA LEU A 867 -17.11 -25.91 -5.63
C LEU A 867 -18.21 -26.04 -4.58
N MET A 868 -18.94 -24.97 -4.28
CA MET A 868 -20.10 -25.04 -3.38
C MET A 868 -21.16 -26.02 -3.87
N ALA A 869 -21.54 -25.92 -5.12
CA ALA A 869 -22.53 -26.86 -5.72
C ALA A 869 -22.04 -28.30 -5.66
N THR A 870 -20.76 -28.57 -5.91
CA THR A 870 -20.15 -29.89 -5.84
C THR A 870 -20.22 -30.47 -4.44
N PHE A 871 -19.78 -29.70 -3.42
CA PHE A 871 -19.87 -30.15 -2.01
C PHE A 871 -21.31 -30.40 -1.58
N LEU A 872 -22.25 -29.53 -2.00
CA LEU A 872 -23.66 -29.69 -1.72
C LEU A 872 -24.25 -30.93 -2.41
N MET A 873 -23.86 -31.21 -3.66
CA MET A 873 -24.32 -32.41 -4.36
C MET A 873 -23.80 -33.69 -3.72
N ILE A 874 -22.56 -33.72 -3.24
CA ILE A 874 -22.01 -34.84 -2.48
C ILE A 874 -22.85 -35.11 -1.22
N GLN A 875 -23.30 -34.06 -0.54
CA GLN A 875 -24.08 -34.15 0.69
C GLN A 875 -25.55 -34.51 0.43
N LEU A 876 -26.21 -33.75 -0.45
CA LEU A 876 -27.66 -33.79 -0.64
C LEU A 876 -28.12 -34.84 -1.66
N GLN A 877 -27.25 -35.25 -2.58
CA GLN A 877 -27.53 -36.19 -3.68
C GLN A 877 -28.83 -35.88 -4.45
N SER A 878 -29.21 -34.61 -4.50
CA SER A 878 -30.43 -34.11 -5.14
C SER A 878 -30.27 -32.68 -5.66
N VAL A 879 -30.47 -32.53 -6.97
CA VAL A 879 -30.43 -31.20 -7.62
C VAL A 879 -31.52 -30.24 -7.09
N GLN A 880 -32.70 -30.81 -6.77
CA GLN A 880 -33.84 -30.04 -6.25
C GLN A 880 -33.50 -29.46 -4.86
N LYS A 881 -32.93 -30.27 -3.97
CA LYS A 881 -32.49 -29.83 -2.64
C LYS A 881 -31.33 -28.86 -2.73
N LEU A 882 -30.39 -29.07 -3.64
CA LEU A 882 -29.33 -28.14 -3.93
C LEU A 882 -29.89 -26.75 -4.29
N PHE A 883 -30.86 -26.71 -5.21
CA PHE A 883 -31.50 -25.45 -5.61
C PHE A 883 -32.21 -24.77 -4.43
N LEU A 884 -32.93 -25.51 -3.59
CA LEU A 884 -33.61 -24.99 -2.41
C LEU A 884 -32.63 -24.36 -1.41
N VAL A 885 -31.53 -25.03 -1.13
CA VAL A 885 -30.47 -24.53 -0.25
C VAL A 885 -29.79 -23.30 -0.83
N ALA A 886 -29.42 -23.34 -2.10
CA ALA A 886 -28.72 -22.25 -2.77
C ALA A 886 -29.58 -20.98 -2.91
N SER A 887 -30.92 -21.14 -3.02
CA SER A 887 -31.86 -20.02 -3.20
C SER A 887 -31.91 -19.05 -1.98
N VAL A 888 -31.50 -19.51 -0.80
CA VAL A 888 -31.46 -18.67 0.42
C VAL A 888 -30.25 -17.75 0.41
N ALA A 889 -29.15 -18.12 -0.24
CA ALA A 889 -27.89 -17.37 -0.19
C ALA A 889 -27.99 -15.89 -0.64
N PRO A 890 -28.65 -15.55 -1.78
CA PRO A 890 -28.78 -14.16 -2.20
C PRO A 890 -29.58 -13.30 -1.23
N LEU A 891 -30.46 -13.90 -0.46
CA LEU A 891 -31.35 -13.19 0.47
C LEU A 891 -30.58 -12.55 1.66
N GLY A 892 -29.35 -12.97 1.89
CA GLY A 892 -28.45 -12.32 2.86
C GLY A 892 -28.21 -10.83 2.56
N LEU A 893 -28.32 -10.43 1.29
CA LEU A 893 -28.21 -9.02 0.90
C LEU A 893 -29.25 -8.12 1.57
N ILE A 894 -30.43 -8.65 1.94
CA ILE A 894 -31.45 -7.93 2.70
C ILE A 894 -30.85 -7.38 3.99
N GLY A 895 -30.13 -8.22 4.72
CA GLY A 895 -29.47 -7.86 5.97
C GLY A 895 -28.25 -6.96 5.76
N VAL A 896 -27.48 -7.19 4.72
CA VAL A 896 -26.32 -6.34 4.36
C VAL A 896 -26.77 -4.90 4.14
N VAL A 897 -27.78 -4.66 3.30
CA VAL A 897 -28.31 -3.33 3.02
C VAL A 897 -28.95 -2.70 4.26
N ALA A 898 -29.69 -3.50 5.03
CA ALA A 898 -30.30 -3.05 6.28
C ALA A 898 -29.27 -2.65 7.37
N ALA A 899 -28.05 -3.16 7.30
CA ALA A 899 -26.97 -2.77 8.21
C ALA A 899 -26.16 -1.59 7.67
N LEU A 900 -25.75 -1.59 6.40
CA LEU A 900 -24.87 -0.57 5.83
C LEU A 900 -25.57 0.78 5.65
N LEU A 901 -26.84 0.80 5.22
CA LEU A 901 -27.54 2.03 4.89
C LEU A 901 -27.80 2.91 6.12
N PRO A 902 -28.34 2.40 7.25
CA PRO A 902 -28.57 3.23 8.45
C PRO A 902 -27.29 3.66 9.17
N THR A 903 -26.21 2.86 9.06
CA THR A 903 -24.91 3.20 9.67
C THR A 903 -24.12 4.18 8.81
N GLY A 904 -24.56 4.47 7.58
CA GLY A 904 -23.81 5.28 6.62
C GLY A 904 -22.46 4.64 6.20
N THR A 905 -22.28 3.34 6.47
CA THR A 905 -21.02 2.66 6.17
C THR A 905 -20.95 2.35 4.67
N PRO A 906 -19.90 2.79 3.96
CA PRO A 906 -19.79 2.53 2.54
C PRO A 906 -19.46 1.05 2.25
N MET A 907 -19.97 0.55 1.13
CA MET A 907 -19.63 -0.76 0.61
C MET A 907 -18.29 -0.67 -0.15
N GLY A 908 -17.22 -1.11 0.50
CA GLY A 908 -15.88 -1.14 -0.08
C GLY A 908 -15.44 -2.54 -0.46
N PHE A 909 -14.20 -2.64 -0.97
CA PHE A 909 -13.55 -3.90 -1.29
C PHE A 909 -13.67 -4.92 -0.15
N VAL A 910 -13.38 -4.50 1.08
CA VAL A 910 -13.43 -5.37 2.28
C VAL A 910 -14.87 -5.83 2.59
N ALA A 911 -15.88 -4.99 2.38
CA ALA A 911 -17.28 -5.39 2.54
C ALA A 911 -17.71 -6.44 1.52
N ILE A 912 -17.25 -6.32 0.26
CA ILE A 912 -17.50 -7.32 -0.80
C ILE A 912 -16.93 -8.69 -0.39
N LEU A 913 -15.74 -8.74 0.19
CA LEU A 913 -15.15 -9.97 0.71
C LEU A 913 -16.05 -10.61 1.78
N GLY A 914 -16.62 -9.79 2.67
CA GLY A 914 -17.58 -10.24 3.69
C GLY A 914 -18.88 -10.79 3.09
N ILE A 915 -19.41 -10.18 2.05
CA ILE A 915 -20.61 -10.64 1.35
C ILE A 915 -20.39 -12.00 0.68
N LEU A 916 -19.22 -12.21 0.06
CA LEU A 916 -18.85 -13.50 -0.53
C LEU A 916 -18.75 -14.61 0.54
N ALA A 917 -18.10 -14.31 1.65
CA ALA A 917 -18.01 -15.21 2.79
C ALA A 917 -19.40 -15.57 3.36
N LEU A 918 -20.28 -14.57 3.45
CA LEU A 918 -21.65 -14.71 3.95
C LEU A 918 -22.46 -15.75 3.15
N ILE A 919 -22.26 -15.84 1.82
CA ILE A 919 -22.92 -16.85 0.96
C ILE A 919 -22.63 -18.27 1.51
N GLY A 920 -21.37 -18.56 1.81
CA GLY A 920 -20.96 -19.86 2.37
C GLY A 920 -21.60 -20.16 3.73
N ILE A 921 -21.68 -19.17 4.61
CA ILE A 921 -22.26 -19.28 5.95
C ILE A 921 -23.77 -19.57 5.88
N ILE A 922 -24.48 -18.87 5.00
CA ILE A 922 -25.93 -19.05 4.79
C ILE A 922 -26.23 -20.43 4.25
N ILE A 923 -25.49 -20.87 3.25
CA ILE A 923 -25.65 -22.20 2.64
C ILE A 923 -25.39 -23.31 3.67
N ARG A 924 -24.36 -23.16 4.53
CA ARG A 924 -24.08 -24.11 5.62
C ARG A 924 -25.29 -24.32 6.54
N ASN A 925 -25.89 -23.22 7.03
CA ASN A 925 -27.07 -23.30 7.90
C ASN A 925 -28.28 -23.94 7.19
N SER A 926 -28.48 -23.64 5.93
CA SER A 926 -29.58 -24.14 5.12
C SER A 926 -29.42 -25.63 4.83
N VAL A 927 -28.20 -26.13 4.56
CA VAL A 927 -27.94 -27.54 4.30
C VAL A 927 -28.16 -28.38 5.53
N ILE A 928 -27.77 -27.89 6.70
CA ILE A 928 -27.98 -28.60 7.96
C ILE A 928 -29.49 -28.78 8.27
N LEU A 929 -30.32 -27.78 7.98
CA LEU A 929 -31.76 -27.86 8.13
C LEU A 929 -32.39 -28.88 7.17
N VAL A 930 -32.05 -28.81 5.87
CA VAL A 930 -32.57 -29.74 4.88
C VAL A 930 -32.16 -31.19 5.16
N THR A 931 -30.91 -31.41 5.59
CA THR A 931 -30.44 -32.75 5.98
C THR A 931 -31.21 -33.30 7.20
N GLN A 932 -31.60 -32.42 8.16
CA GLN A 932 -32.41 -32.82 9.30
C GLN A 932 -33.85 -33.18 8.90
N ILE A 933 -34.42 -32.46 7.92
CA ILE A 933 -35.75 -32.82 7.37
C ILE A 933 -35.69 -34.22 6.76
N ASP A 934 -34.66 -34.50 5.95
CA ASP A 934 -34.47 -35.83 5.36
C ASP A 934 -34.31 -36.95 6.38
N ALA A 935 -33.62 -36.66 7.49
CA ALA A 935 -33.46 -37.63 8.57
C ALA A 935 -34.81 -37.97 9.21
N PHE A 936 -35.65 -37.01 9.48
CA PHE A 936 -36.98 -37.23 10.08
C PHE A 936 -37.97 -37.86 9.12
N GLU A 937 -37.89 -37.59 7.83
CA GLU A 937 -38.68 -38.31 6.82
C GLU A 937 -38.30 -39.83 6.76
N LYS A 938 -37.00 -40.13 6.85
CA LYS A 938 -36.48 -41.51 6.91
C LYS A 938 -36.89 -42.24 8.19
N ASP A 939 -37.06 -41.52 9.29
CA ASP A 939 -37.54 -42.03 10.57
C ASP A 939 -39.06 -42.24 10.59
N GLY A 940 -39.76 -42.01 9.47
CA GLY A 940 -41.18 -42.35 9.26
C GLY A 940 -42.17 -41.25 9.66
N LYS A 941 -41.69 -39.98 9.85
CA LYS A 941 -42.58 -38.84 10.10
C LYS A 941 -43.26 -38.38 8.80
N THR A 942 -44.44 -37.81 8.94
CA THR A 942 -45.10 -37.21 7.77
C THR A 942 -44.25 -36.02 7.25
N PRO A 943 -44.22 -35.73 5.94
CA PRO A 943 -43.38 -34.64 5.41
C PRO A 943 -43.65 -33.29 6.05
N TRP A 944 -44.87 -32.97 6.43
CA TRP A 944 -45.24 -31.73 7.13
C TRP A 944 -44.64 -31.70 8.55
N GLU A 945 -44.81 -32.77 9.30
CA GLU A 945 -44.21 -32.90 10.65
C GLU A 945 -42.69 -32.90 10.61
N ALA A 946 -42.10 -33.56 9.59
CA ALA A 946 -40.65 -33.60 9.42
C ALA A 946 -40.08 -32.18 9.23
N VAL A 947 -40.71 -31.35 8.39
CA VAL A 947 -40.27 -29.94 8.18
C VAL A 947 -40.44 -29.12 9.45
N LEU A 948 -41.59 -29.25 10.11
CA LEU A 948 -41.88 -28.49 11.32
C LEU A 948 -40.91 -28.84 12.46
N GLU A 949 -40.76 -30.13 12.73
CA GLU A 949 -39.97 -30.62 13.83
C GLU A 949 -38.47 -30.47 13.59
N ALA A 950 -37.97 -30.61 12.34
CA ALA A 950 -36.61 -30.33 11.96
C ALA A 950 -36.29 -28.83 12.20
N THR A 951 -37.22 -27.95 11.81
CA THR A 951 -37.05 -26.51 12.04
C THR A 951 -36.99 -26.19 13.54
N HIS A 952 -37.90 -26.78 14.34
CA HIS A 952 -37.86 -26.59 15.81
C HIS A 952 -36.56 -27.09 16.42
N HIS A 953 -36.15 -28.32 16.03
CA HIS A 953 -34.92 -28.91 16.56
C HIS A 953 -33.67 -28.09 16.21
N ARG A 954 -33.65 -27.46 15.04
CA ARG A 954 -32.52 -26.65 14.56
C ARG A 954 -32.63 -25.17 14.88
N THR A 955 -33.76 -24.64 15.37
CA THR A 955 -33.94 -23.23 15.69
C THR A 955 -32.93 -22.75 16.73
N ARG A 956 -32.77 -23.50 17.84
CA ARG A 956 -31.85 -23.12 18.91
C ARG A 956 -30.38 -23.12 18.43
N PRO A 957 -29.82 -24.18 17.82
CA PRO A 957 -28.47 -24.17 17.29
C PRO A 957 -28.22 -23.03 16.30
N ILE A 958 -29.07 -22.86 15.30
CA ILE A 958 -28.91 -21.84 14.24
C ILE A 958 -28.93 -20.41 14.84
N LEU A 959 -29.84 -20.13 15.80
CA LEU A 959 -29.87 -18.82 16.47
C LEU A 959 -28.61 -18.57 17.32
N LEU A 960 -28.07 -19.62 17.96
CA LEU A 960 -26.89 -19.49 18.79
C LEU A 960 -25.62 -19.27 17.99
N THR A 961 -25.44 -20.00 16.89
CA THR A 961 -24.31 -19.82 15.98
C THR A 961 -24.34 -18.44 15.34
N ALA A 962 -25.52 -17.99 14.94
CA ALA A 962 -25.71 -16.63 14.41
C ALA A 962 -25.40 -15.55 15.47
N ALA A 963 -25.84 -15.76 16.70
CA ALA A 963 -25.55 -14.84 17.81
C ALA A 963 -24.04 -14.83 18.13
N ALA A 964 -23.39 -15.99 18.21
CA ALA A 964 -21.96 -16.09 18.47
C ALA A 964 -21.15 -15.40 17.36
N ALA A 965 -21.47 -15.65 16.10
CA ALA A 965 -20.80 -15.04 14.96
C ALA A 965 -21.03 -13.52 14.90
N SER A 966 -22.30 -13.08 15.05
CA SER A 966 -22.63 -11.64 14.95
C SER A 966 -22.07 -10.83 16.12
N LEU A 967 -22.25 -11.31 17.36
CA LEU A 967 -21.76 -10.62 18.55
C LEU A 967 -20.22 -10.69 18.66
N GLY A 968 -19.60 -11.80 18.22
CA GLY A 968 -18.14 -11.96 18.18
C GLY A 968 -17.45 -10.98 17.23
N MET A 969 -18.15 -10.47 16.22
CA MET A 969 -17.62 -9.45 15.30
C MET A 969 -17.81 -8.00 15.77
N ILE A 970 -18.57 -7.75 16.86
CA ILE A 970 -18.76 -6.38 17.39
C ILE A 970 -17.44 -5.67 17.70
N PRO A 971 -16.43 -6.29 18.31
CA PRO A 971 -15.16 -5.62 18.58
C PRO A 971 -14.49 -5.06 17.32
N ILE A 972 -14.43 -5.82 16.22
CA ILE A 972 -13.81 -5.37 14.96
C ILE A 972 -14.71 -4.44 14.14
N ALA A 973 -16.01 -4.38 14.42
CA ALA A 973 -16.90 -3.43 13.74
C ALA A 973 -16.55 -1.95 14.05
N ARG A 974 -15.78 -1.71 15.11
CA ARG A 974 -15.26 -0.39 15.50
C ARG A 974 -13.97 -0.01 14.77
N GLU A 975 -13.29 -0.98 14.16
CA GLU A 975 -12.04 -0.76 13.43
C GLU A 975 -12.32 -0.20 12.03
N VAL A 976 -11.55 0.80 11.63
CA VAL A 976 -11.75 1.51 10.35
C VAL A 976 -11.70 0.56 9.15
N PHE A 977 -10.73 -0.34 9.11
CA PHE A 977 -10.55 -1.29 8.01
C PHE A 977 -11.64 -2.37 7.98
N TRP A 978 -11.97 -2.96 9.13
CA TRP A 978 -12.86 -4.12 9.23
C TRP A 978 -14.33 -3.75 9.41
N GLY A 979 -14.64 -2.52 9.83
CA GLY A 979 -15.99 -2.07 10.11
C GLY A 979 -16.98 -2.38 8.99
N PRO A 980 -16.70 -1.99 7.73
CA PRO A 980 -17.60 -2.26 6.61
C PRO A 980 -17.93 -3.75 6.42
N MET A 981 -16.93 -4.63 6.55
CA MET A 981 -17.12 -6.08 6.48
C MET A 981 -17.94 -6.61 7.65
N ALA A 982 -17.61 -6.17 8.87
CA ALA A 982 -18.30 -6.62 10.08
C ALA A 982 -19.78 -6.22 10.07
N TYR A 983 -20.12 -4.99 9.71
CA TYR A 983 -21.52 -4.55 9.57
C TYR A 983 -22.27 -5.35 8.51
N ALA A 984 -21.66 -5.56 7.34
CA ALA A 984 -22.26 -6.36 6.26
C ALA A 984 -22.52 -7.80 6.71
N MET A 985 -21.54 -8.44 7.37
CA MET A 985 -21.66 -9.80 7.86
C MET A 985 -22.66 -9.92 9.01
N ILE A 986 -22.63 -9.03 9.99
CA ILE A 986 -23.58 -9.05 11.12
C ILE A 986 -25.01 -8.94 10.60
N GLY A 987 -25.29 -7.93 9.78
CA GLY A 987 -26.61 -7.73 9.19
C GLY A 987 -27.05 -8.90 8.33
N GLY A 988 -26.15 -9.38 7.47
CA GLY A 988 -26.39 -10.52 6.60
C GLY A 988 -26.68 -11.82 7.35
N ILE A 989 -25.89 -12.16 8.40
CA ILE A 989 -26.10 -13.36 9.24
C ILE A 989 -27.43 -13.29 9.96
N VAL A 990 -27.79 -12.16 10.56
CA VAL A 990 -29.06 -11.98 11.28
C VAL A 990 -30.25 -12.18 10.34
N ALA A 991 -30.27 -11.49 9.19
CA ALA A 991 -31.34 -11.62 8.21
C ALA A 991 -31.42 -13.04 7.63
N ALA A 992 -30.28 -13.63 7.26
CA ALA A 992 -30.21 -14.97 6.71
C ALA A 992 -30.67 -16.04 7.71
N THR A 993 -30.37 -15.87 8.97
CA THR A 993 -30.82 -16.78 10.03
C THR A 993 -32.35 -16.80 10.13
N LEU A 994 -32.97 -15.61 10.16
CA LEU A 994 -34.43 -15.48 10.18
C LEU A 994 -35.04 -16.09 8.91
N LEU A 995 -34.46 -15.85 7.76
CA LEU A 995 -34.95 -16.39 6.48
C LEU A 995 -34.76 -17.91 6.39
N THR A 996 -33.65 -18.45 6.86
CA THR A 996 -33.44 -19.92 6.89
C THR A 996 -34.47 -20.59 7.80
N LEU A 997 -34.87 -19.97 8.90
CA LEU A 997 -35.86 -20.56 9.82
C LEU A 997 -37.32 -20.34 9.38
N ILE A 998 -37.64 -19.35 8.53
CA ILE A 998 -39.01 -19.01 8.13
C ILE A 998 -39.24 -19.26 6.65
N PHE A 999 -38.36 -18.75 5.79
CA PHE A 999 -38.55 -18.84 4.34
C PHE A 999 -38.19 -20.22 3.79
N LEU A 1000 -37.12 -20.86 4.22
CA LEU A 1000 -36.68 -22.14 3.70
C LEU A 1000 -37.71 -23.27 3.97
N PRO A 1001 -38.32 -23.40 5.18
CA PRO A 1001 -39.41 -24.32 5.44
C PRO A 1001 -40.64 -24.06 4.55
N ALA A 1002 -41.02 -22.78 4.40
CA ALA A 1002 -42.17 -22.42 3.53
C ALA A 1002 -41.87 -22.73 2.05
N LEU A 1003 -40.64 -22.47 1.59
CA LEU A 1003 -40.20 -22.81 0.24
C LEU A 1003 -40.16 -24.34 0.02
N TYR A 1004 -39.68 -25.12 0.98
CA TYR A 1004 -39.64 -26.58 0.92
C TYR A 1004 -41.03 -27.15 0.79
N VAL A 1005 -41.99 -26.71 1.63
CA VAL A 1005 -43.39 -27.09 1.57
C VAL A 1005 -44.06 -26.70 0.23
N ALA A 1006 -43.75 -25.55 -0.30
CA ALA A 1006 -44.27 -25.08 -1.59
C ALA A 1006 -43.70 -25.91 -2.76
N TRP A 1007 -42.40 -26.21 -2.76
CA TRP A 1007 -41.68 -26.91 -3.81
C TRP A 1007 -42.17 -28.36 -3.96
N TYR A 1008 -42.26 -29.09 -2.84
CA TYR A 1008 -42.69 -30.46 -2.79
C TYR A 1008 -44.24 -30.65 -2.70
N ARG A 1009 -44.97 -29.50 -2.71
CA ARG A 1009 -46.45 -29.47 -2.63
C ARG A 1009 -47.00 -30.26 -1.44
N ILE A 1010 -46.30 -30.18 -0.29
CA ILE A 1010 -46.69 -30.92 0.91
C ILE A 1010 -48.06 -30.42 1.41
N PRO A 1011 -49.08 -31.29 1.61
CA PRO A 1011 -50.39 -30.90 2.12
C PRO A 1011 -50.33 -30.65 3.63
N GLU A 1012 -51.20 -29.74 4.11
CA GLU A 1012 -51.44 -29.53 5.53
C GLU A 1012 -52.18 -30.72 6.12
N PRO A 1013 -51.77 -31.30 7.28
CA PRO A 1013 -52.53 -32.38 7.93
C PRO A 1013 -53.94 -31.89 8.23
N GLY A 1014 -54.95 -32.61 7.73
CA GLY A 1014 -56.37 -32.33 7.97
C GLY A 1014 -57.05 -31.46 6.91
N ARG A 1015 -56.44 -31.27 5.73
CA ARG A 1015 -57.09 -30.74 4.52
C ARG A 1015 -57.04 -31.74 3.37
#